data_274675d1ce22b8039e8bc47b8a59c09d
#
_entry.id   274675d1ce22b8039e8bc47b8a59c09d
#
_cell.length_a   1.000
_cell.length_b   1.000
_cell.length_c   1.000
_cell.angle_alpha   90.00
_cell.angle_beta   90.00
_cell.angle_gamma   90.00
#
_symmetry.space_group_name_H-M   'P 1'
#
loop_
_entity.id
_entity.type
_entity.pdbx_description
1 polymer ?
#
loop_
_entity_poly.entity_id
_entity_poly.type
_entity_poly.pdbx_seq_one_letter_code
_entity_poly.pdbx_strand_id
1 'polypeptide(L)'
;MRVLTARRASLAPAIALALFVAAGLSGCGVGQGPDETEILWDTWGVPHVYSSNTDSLMYAFGWAQMRAHGDRVLRLYGEARGRAAEYWGAEHLASDRRVRTLELPEHARRWAGNQDMPFGGYVEAFVAGMNAYAEAHPDRISESRTAVLPVKPRDVFAHTLRTVHATFVAGRDLRQAQRWRRAGSNAWAVGPSRSASGNAMLLTNPHLSWGDRFTWFEAQLTGPDIDAYGAALLGMPFPAVAFNDHLGWTHTVNPIDASDLYRLPLAGDGYRWNGRVRPFNTDTKVLKVKQPDGSLRADTLTVRRSVHGPVVGQRDGAALALRIAGLTQSKLFEQYWRMLRATNLSQFEAALRRQQMPMFNTVYADEDGHILYHFGGRVPERDRGGWSYWQGVVPGDTSATLWNAVHDYEDLPRVVDPPSGWVQNANEPPFTSTLPPRVDSAEVPGYMTPRAPAKSAYMFRPQRSIEMLEGDSSITFAELQAYKNDTRMLAADRLLDDLLPAARASDRERARRAADVLAEWDRTADAASQGSVLFARWLRATVGGAEAPFATPYRPSAPRTTPDGLADPEAAVQTLAEAAQTVEDRHDSLDVPWGAVHRLVGPEGSYPASGGDGLFGLFRVLRFDEMEGGRRRATFGDSYVALTEFTKEGPRAKAVLPYGNASQPGSPHRGDQLQLYAEKKMRPVWHSRDSVRAHLERRVTF
;
A
#
# COMPACT_ATOMS: atom_id res chain seq x y z
N MET A 1 -7.97 -88.78 -19.30
CA MET A 1 -7.54 -88.86 -20.71
C MET A 1 -7.18 -87.47 -21.22
N ARG A 2 -5.92 -87.35 -21.65
CA ARG A 2 -5.25 -86.22 -22.32
C ARG A 2 -5.05 -84.88 -21.54
N VAL A 3 -3.82 -84.81 -21.11
CA VAL A 3 -2.92 -83.70 -20.84
C VAL A 3 -2.82 -82.71 -22.03
N LEU A 4 -2.78 -81.47 -21.76
CA LEU A 4 -2.03 -80.54 -22.58
C LEU A 4 -1.54 -79.31 -21.76
N THR A 5 -0.29 -79.14 -21.80
CA THR A 5 0.63 -78.19 -21.16
C THR A 5 0.36 -76.73 -21.67
N ALA A 6 0.34 -75.76 -20.80
CA ALA A 6 0.40 -74.34 -21.15
C ALA A 6 1.73 -73.73 -20.74
N ARG A 7 2.42 -73.15 -21.73
CA ARG A 7 3.66 -72.41 -21.60
C ARG A 7 3.44 -71.06 -20.94
N ARG A 8 4.30 -70.69 -20.05
CA ARG A 8 4.46 -69.33 -19.52
C ARG A 8 5.02 -68.42 -20.60
N ALA A 9 4.38 -67.26 -20.83
CA ALA A 9 4.93 -66.14 -21.54
C ALA A 9 5.07 -64.95 -20.59
N SER A 10 6.25 -64.43 -20.49
CA SER A 10 6.63 -63.25 -19.74
C SER A 10 6.20 -62.00 -20.49
N LEU A 11 5.41 -61.09 -19.85
CA LEU A 11 5.12 -59.76 -20.35
C LEU A 11 6.00 -58.72 -19.66
N ALA A 12 6.83 -58.04 -20.45
CA ALA A 12 7.52 -56.82 -20.06
C ALA A 12 6.55 -55.62 -20.17
N PRO A 13 6.66 -54.58 -19.35
CA PRO A 13 5.81 -53.41 -19.47
C PRO A 13 6.25 -52.51 -20.62
N ALA A 14 5.33 -52.20 -21.53
CA ALA A 14 5.53 -51.23 -22.57
C ALA A 14 5.29 -49.83 -22.04
N ILE A 15 6.31 -48.96 -22.16
CA ILE A 15 6.22 -47.51 -21.93
C ILE A 15 5.45 -46.93 -23.10
N ALA A 16 4.27 -46.40 -22.83
CA ALA A 16 3.47 -45.66 -23.83
C ALA A 16 3.97 -44.19 -23.93
N LEU A 17 4.69 -43.91 -25.00
CA LEU A 17 5.09 -42.54 -25.42
C LEU A 17 3.87 -41.90 -26.08
N ALA A 18 3.22 -40.92 -25.44
CA ALA A 18 2.13 -40.16 -26.01
C ALA A 18 2.71 -39.09 -26.94
N LEU A 19 2.65 -39.31 -28.27
CA LEU A 19 2.88 -38.32 -29.30
C LEU A 19 1.61 -37.47 -29.44
N PHE A 20 1.70 -36.18 -29.09
CA PHE A 20 0.70 -35.18 -29.48
C PHE A 20 0.89 -34.81 -30.95
N VAL A 21 -0.06 -35.15 -31.78
CA VAL A 21 -0.17 -34.70 -33.15
C VAL A 21 -0.74 -33.27 -33.15
N ALA A 22 0.08 -32.29 -33.50
CA ALA A 22 -0.35 -30.93 -33.76
C ALA A 22 -0.95 -30.88 -35.19
N ALA A 23 -2.25 -30.67 -35.28
CA ALA A 23 -2.89 -30.37 -36.58
C ALA A 23 -2.67 -28.89 -36.91
N GLY A 24 -1.90 -28.64 -37.97
CA GLY A 24 -1.60 -27.31 -38.46
C GLY A 24 -2.81 -26.60 -39.06
N LEU A 25 -3.02 -25.36 -38.66
CA LEU A 25 -3.74 -24.36 -39.45
C LEU A 25 -2.69 -23.35 -39.94
N SER A 26 -2.36 -23.45 -41.23
CA SER A 26 -1.47 -22.51 -41.92
C SER A 26 -2.18 -21.18 -42.13
N GLY A 27 -1.87 -20.18 -41.30
CA GLY A 27 -2.11 -18.77 -41.58
C GLY A 27 -0.77 -18.11 -41.83
N CYS A 28 -0.57 -17.50 -42.98
CA CYS A 28 0.63 -16.75 -43.34
C CYS A 28 0.86 -15.60 -42.37
N GLY A 29 1.80 -15.75 -41.44
CA GLY A 29 2.38 -14.71 -40.62
C GLY A 29 3.88 -14.75 -40.73
N VAL A 30 4.49 -13.61 -40.96
CA VAL A 30 5.94 -13.35 -41.00
C VAL A 30 6.64 -14.04 -39.84
N GLY A 31 7.67 -14.83 -40.13
CA GLY A 31 8.38 -15.67 -39.18
C GLY A 31 8.96 -14.86 -37.99
N GLN A 32 8.35 -15.01 -36.82
CA GLN A 32 8.97 -14.76 -35.54
C GLN A 32 9.78 -16.02 -35.16
N GLY A 33 11.03 -15.83 -34.75
CA GLY A 33 11.84 -16.89 -34.17
C GLY A 33 11.16 -17.48 -32.90
N PRO A 34 11.68 -18.60 -32.38
CA PRO A 34 11.07 -19.22 -31.19
C PRO A 34 10.90 -18.21 -30.08
N ASP A 35 9.73 -18.22 -29.44
CA ASP A 35 9.41 -17.37 -28.29
C ASP A 35 10.41 -17.59 -27.14
N GLU A 36 11.50 -16.83 -27.14
CA GLU A 36 12.47 -16.86 -26.06
C GLU A 36 11.93 -16.02 -24.89
N THR A 37 11.34 -16.69 -23.92
CA THR A 37 10.99 -16.07 -22.64
C THR A 37 12.06 -16.41 -21.61
N GLU A 38 12.65 -15.38 -20.99
CA GLU A 38 13.65 -15.57 -19.94
C GLU A 38 13.39 -14.67 -18.74
N ILE A 39 13.79 -15.14 -17.57
CA ILE A 39 13.91 -14.34 -16.36
C ILE A 39 15.37 -14.27 -15.98
N LEU A 40 15.91 -13.07 -15.87
CA LEU A 40 17.23 -12.78 -15.31
C LEU A 40 17.03 -12.21 -13.91
N TRP A 41 17.51 -12.91 -12.87
CA TRP A 41 17.53 -12.35 -11.52
C TRP A 41 18.85 -11.65 -11.29
N ASP A 42 18.76 -10.40 -10.81
CA ASP A 42 19.93 -9.66 -10.36
C ASP A 42 20.37 -10.08 -8.96
N THR A 43 21.49 -9.55 -8.49
CA THR A 43 22.09 -9.85 -7.18
C THR A 43 21.27 -9.35 -5.98
N TRP A 44 20.14 -8.67 -6.20
CA TRP A 44 19.15 -8.28 -5.20
C TRP A 44 17.86 -9.10 -5.29
N GLY A 45 17.86 -10.14 -6.11
CA GLY A 45 16.72 -11.00 -6.32
C GLY A 45 15.55 -10.32 -7.05
N VAL A 46 15.83 -9.27 -7.82
CA VAL A 46 14.83 -8.64 -8.68
C VAL A 46 14.77 -9.44 -9.98
N PRO A 47 13.60 -9.95 -10.38
CA PRO A 47 13.43 -10.59 -11.68
C PRO A 47 13.26 -9.54 -12.77
N HIS A 48 14.06 -9.66 -13.82
CA HIS A 48 13.93 -8.96 -15.10
C HIS A 48 13.37 -9.96 -16.11
N VAL A 49 12.10 -9.80 -16.46
CA VAL A 49 11.36 -10.72 -17.32
C VAL A 49 11.37 -10.20 -18.74
N TYR A 50 11.92 -10.97 -19.66
CA TYR A 50 11.99 -10.63 -21.09
C TYR A 50 11.19 -11.65 -21.89
N SER A 51 10.34 -11.18 -22.81
CA SER A 51 9.58 -12.05 -23.72
C SER A 51 9.19 -11.31 -24.98
N SER A 52 9.18 -12.01 -26.11
CA SER A 52 8.62 -11.52 -27.38
C SER A 52 7.08 -11.60 -27.43
N ASN A 53 6.45 -12.20 -26.41
CA ASN A 53 5.01 -12.41 -26.30
C ASN A 53 4.49 -11.99 -24.92
N THR A 54 3.41 -11.22 -24.88
CA THR A 54 2.85 -10.69 -23.62
C THR A 54 2.25 -11.76 -22.72
N ASP A 55 1.61 -12.80 -23.26
CA ASP A 55 1.09 -13.90 -22.43
C ASP A 55 2.25 -14.66 -21.76
N SER A 56 3.33 -14.93 -22.50
CA SER A 56 4.55 -15.55 -21.98
C SER A 56 5.26 -14.66 -20.94
N LEU A 57 5.25 -13.33 -21.15
CA LEU A 57 5.73 -12.35 -20.17
C LEU A 57 4.96 -12.47 -18.85
N MET A 58 3.64 -12.50 -18.93
CA MET A 58 2.76 -12.59 -17.76
C MET A 58 2.88 -13.95 -17.05
N TYR A 59 3.02 -15.04 -17.83
CA TYR A 59 3.32 -16.36 -17.28
C TYR A 59 4.62 -16.36 -16.47
N ALA A 60 5.70 -15.85 -17.05
CA ALA A 60 7.00 -15.77 -16.36
C ALA A 60 6.95 -14.87 -15.11
N PHE A 61 6.19 -13.77 -15.15
CA PHE A 61 6.00 -12.90 -14.00
C PHE A 61 5.23 -13.60 -12.85
N GLY A 62 4.18 -14.38 -13.16
CA GLY A 62 3.46 -15.21 -12.20
C GLY A 62 4.35 -16.28 -11.57
N TRP A 63 5.17 -16.94 -12.40
CA TRP A 63 6.17 -17.93 -11.97
C TRP A 63 7.19 -17.31 -11.01
N ALA A 64 7.70 -16.10 -11.32
CA ALA A 64 8.64 -15.37 -10.47
C ALA A 64 8.06 -15.00 -9.11
N GLN A 65 6.81 -14.50 -9.05
CA GLN A 65 6.15 -14.21 -7.79
C GLN A 65 5.96 -15.44 -6.92
N MET A 66 5.56 -16.56 -7.53
CA MET A 66 5.39 -17.83 -6.80
C MET A 66 6.73 -18.34 -6.26
N ARG A 67 7.81 -18.26 -7.03
CA ARG A 67 9.16 -18.60 -6.58
C ARG A 67 9.61 -17.78 -5.37
N ALA A 68 9.40 -16.46 -5.40
CA ALA A 68 9.88 -15.57 -4.35
C ALA A 68 8.98 -15.56 -3.10
N HIS A 69 7.67 -15.80 -3.27
CA HIS A 69 6.68 -15.56 -2.22
C HIS A 69 5.55 -16.61 -2.16
N GLY A 70 5.73 -17.81 -2.67
CA GLY A 70 4.66 -18.80 -2.89
C GLY A 70 3.74 -19.01 -1.68
N ASP A 71 4.29 -19.28 -0.51
CA ASP A 71 3.50 -19.48 0.70
C ASP A 71 2.66 -18.26 1.09
N ARG A 72 3.23 -17.06 0.90
CA ARG A 72 2.53 -15.81 1.21
C ARG A 72 1.42 -15.54 0.21
N VAL A 73 1.66 -15.69 -1.10
CA VAL A 73 0.65 -15.54 -2.15
C VAL A 73 -0.52 -16.49 -1.92
N LEU A 74 -0.23 -17.77 -1.69
CA LEU A 74 -1.28 -18.77 -1.47
C LEU A 74 -2.11 -18.45 -0.21
N ARG A 75 -1.47 -17.99 0.87
CA ARG A 75 -2.20 -17.54 2.05
C ARG A 75 -3.13 -16.37 1.72
N LEU A 76 -2.63 -15.35 1.03
CA LEU A 76 -3.42 -14.16 0.64
C LEU A 76 -4.63 -14.54 -0.22
N TYR A 77 -4.46 -15.47 -1.16
CA TYR A 77 -5.56 -15.94 -2.01
C TYR A 77 -6.55 -16.82 -1.24
N GLY A 78 -6.09 -17.69 -0.35
CA GLY A 78 -6.96 -18.47 0.53
C GLY A 78 -7.86 -17.60 1.40
N GLU A 79 -7.28 -16.54 1.98
CA GLU A 79 -8.03 -15.53 2.75
C GLU A 79 -9.01 -14.73 1.86
N ALA A 80 -8.62 -14.37 0.63
CA ALA A 80 -9.46 -13.63 -0.30
C ALA A 80 -10.64 -14.47 -0.84
N ARG A 81 -10.51 -15.80 -0.89
CA ARG A 81 -11.62 -16.73 -1.19
C ARG A 81 -12.67 -16.73 -0.08
N GLY A 82 -12.37 -16.23 1.13
CA GLY A 82 -13.21 -16.40 2.31
C GLY A 82 -13.35 -17.86 2.71
N ARG A 83 -12.24 -18.62 2.65
CA ARG A 83 -12.12 -20.04 2.96
C ARG A 83 -10.89 -20.35 3.83
N ALA A 84 -10.31 -19.34 4.45
CA ALA A 84 -9.11 -19.51 5.27
C ALA A 84 -9.38 -20.42 6.49
N ALA A 85 -10.56 -20.34 7.08
CA ALA A 85 -10.97 -21.22 8.17
C ALA A 85 -11.11 -22.69 7.73
N GLU A 86 -11.51 -22.95 6.49
CA GLU A 86 -11.55 -24.31 5.92
C GLU A 86 -10.17 -24.88 5.71
N TYR A 87 -9.20 -24.04 5.39
CA TYR A 87 -7.81 -24.47 5.15
C TYR A 87 -7.00 -24.57 6.45
N TRP A 88 -7.15 -23.61 7.36
CA TRP A 88 -6.19 -23.39 8.44
C TRP A 88 -6.76 -23.34 9.85
N GLY A 89 -8.09 -23.29 10.02
CA GLY A 89 -8.70 -23.39 11.35
C GLY A 89 -9.55 -22.18 11.76
N ALA A 90 -10.13 -22.30 12.95
CA ALA A 90 -11.18 -21.40 13.44
C ALA A 90 -10.74 -19.94 13.63
N GLU A 91 -9.47 -19.69 13.86
CA GLU A 91 -8.91 -18.33 14.01
C GLU A 91 -9.11 -17.45 12.77
N HIS A 92 -9.31 -18.06 11.60
CA HIS A 92 -9.57 -17.36 10.34
C HIS A 92 -11.06 -17.07 10.07
N LEU A 93 -12.00 -17.66 10.86
CA LEU A 93 -13.43 -17.58 10.60
C LEU A 93 -13.97 -16.14 10.56
N ALA A 94 -13.49 -15.25 11.44
CA ALA A 94 -13.90 -13.85 11.44
C ALA A 94 -13.51 -13.12 10.15
N SER A 95 -12.35 -13.45 9.58
CA SER A 95 -11.90 -12.94 8.27
C SER A 95 -12.81 -13.46 7.15
N ASP A 96 -13.09 -14.75 7.14
CA ASP A 96 -13.94 -15.38 6.12
C ASP A 96 -15.36 -14.82 6.15
N ARG A 97 -15.95 -14.67 7.34
CA ARG A 97 -17.27 -14.04 7.52
C ARG A 97 -17.29 -12.64 6.89
N ARG A 98 -16.26 -11.82 7.12
CA ARG A 98 -16.15 -10.46 6.53
C ARG A 98 -16.08 -10.52 5.00
N VAL A 99 -15.17 -11.32 4.45
CA VAL A 99 -15.00 -11.51 3.00
C VAL A 99 -16.30 -11.97 2.33
N ARG A 100 -17.02 -12.90 2.98
CA ARG A 100 -18.27 -13.45 2.47
C ARG A 100 -19.47 -12.51 2.67
N THR A 101 -19.47 -11.68 3.73
CA THR A 101 -20.49 -10.63 3.92
C THR A 101 -20.35 -9.53 2.86
N LEU A 102 -19.12 -9.13 2.53
CA LEU A 102 -18.83 -8.17 1.47
C LEU A 102 -18.93 -8.76 0.06
N GLU A 103 -19.17 -10.05 -0.06
CA GLU A 103 -19.33 -10.78 -1.32
C GLU A 103 -18.13 -10.61 -2.29
N LEU A 104 -16.93 -10.49 -1.74
CA LEU A 104 -15.72 -10.29 -2.56
C LEU A 104 -15.47 -11.42 -3.56
N PRO A 105 -15.69 -12.72 -3.24
CA PRO A 105 -15.57 -13.80 -4.22
C PRO A 105 -16.61 -13.72 -5.35
N GLU A 106 -17.82 -13.23 -5.08
CA GLU A 106 -18.88 -13.02 -6.05
C GLU A 106 -18.54 -11.86 -7.00
N HIS A 107 -18.03 -10.75 -6.45
CA HIS A 107 -17.50 -9.63 -7.25
C HIS A 107 -16.32 -10.08 -8.09
N ALA A 108 -15.39 -10.83 -7.54
CA ALA A 108 -14.21 -11.34 -8.24
C ALA A 108 -14.57 -12.25 -9.42
N ARG A 109 -15.60 -13.10 -9.29
CA ARG A 109 -16.10 -13.90 -10.42
C ARG A 109 -16.66 -13.03 -11.54
N ARG A 110 -17.42 -11.97 -11.18
CA ARG A 110 -17.92 -11.01 -12.18
C ARG A 110 -16.78 -10.26 -12.83
N TRP A 111 -15.77 -9.82 -12.07
CA TRP A 111 -14.60 -9.16 -12.61
C TRP A 111 -13.81 -10.05 -13.58
N ALA A 112 -13.58 -11.32 -13.20
CA ALA A 112 -12.87 -12.27 -14.05
C ALA A 112 -13.63 -12.53 -15.38
N GLY A 113 -14.97 -12.68 -15.30
CA GLY A 113 -15.81 -12.88 -16.50
C GLY A 113 -16.03 -11.62 -17.35
N ASN A 114 -15.65 -10.43 -16.86
CA ASN A 114 -15.87 -9.15 -17.52
C ASN A 114 -14.56 -8.54 -18.06
N GLN A 115 -13.48 -9.31 -18.16
CA GLN A 115 -12.25 -8.85 -18.78
C GLN A 115 -12.36 -8.95 -20.31
N ASP A 116 -11.97 -7.86 -21.00
CA ASP A 116 -11.84 -7.89 -22.45
C ASP A 116 -10.52 -8.58 -22.85
N MET A 117 -10.47 -9.14 -24.05
CA MET A 117 -9.20 -9.57 -24.62
C MET A 117 -8.36 -8.33 -24.99
N PRO A 118 -7.03 -8.38 -24.81
CA PRO A 118 -6.24 -9.53 -24.34
C PRO A 118 -6.09 -9.65 -22.81
N PHE A 119 -6.66 -8.72 -22.00
CA PHE A 119 -6.41 -8.63 -20.55
C PHE A 119 -6.86 -9.85 -19.77
N GLY A 120 -7.95 -10.50 -20.18
CA GLY A 120 -8.36 -11.79 -19.61
C GLY A 120 -7.28 -12.83 -19.74
N GLY A 121 -6.70 -12.97 -20.94
CA GLY A 121 -5.59 -13.86 -21.24
C GLY A 121 -4.33 -13.56 -20.42
N TYR A 122 -3.99 -12.29 -20.21
CA TYR A 122 -2.83 -11.90 -19.38
C TYR A 122 -2.96 -12.37 -17.93
N VAL A 123 -4.15 -12.24 -17.33
CA VAL A 123 -4.40 -12.73 -15.98
C VAL A 123 -4.39 -14.26 -15.93
N GLU A 124 -4.92 -14.93 -16.95
CA GLU A 124 -4.87 -16.39 -17.07
C GLU A 124 -3.44 -16.91 -17.18
N ALA A 125 -2.62 -16.28 -18.04
CA ALA A 125 -1.21 -16.61 -18.19
C ALA A 125 -0.42 -16.40 -16.90
N PHE A 126 -0.63 -15.29 -16.21
CA PHE A 126 -0.04 -15.02 -14.90
C PHE A 126 -0.33 -16.13 -13.86
N VAL A 127 -1.59 -16.55 -13.79
CA VAL A 127 -2.04 -17.63 -12.91
C VAL A 127 -1.47 -18.99 -13.35
N ALA A 128 -1.37 -19.24 -14.66
CA ALA A 128 -0.78 -20.45 -15.20
C ALA A 128 0.70 -20.56 -14.78
N GLY A 129 1.47 -19.47 -14.85
CA GLY A 129 2.86 -19.45 -14.39
C GLY A 129 2.99 -19.72 -12.90
N MET A 130 2.09 -19.17 -12.07
CA MET A 130 2.06 -19.48 -10.64
C MET A 130 1.85 -20.98 -10.38
N ASN A 131 0.88 -21.59 -11.05
CA ASN A 131 0.57 -23.01 -10.88
C ASN A 131 1.71 -23.90 -11.39
N ALA A 132 2.31 -23.55 -12.51
CA ALA A 132 3.44 -24.29 -13.08
C ALA A 132 4.66 -24.29 -12.14
N TYR A 133 4.96 -23.14 -11.49
CA TYR A 133 6.01 -23.13 -10.47
C TYR A 133 5.70 -24.10 -9.32
N ALA A 134 4.47 -24.03 -8.77
CA ALA A 134 4.08 -24.86 -7.64
C ALA A 134 4.09 -26.37 -7.97
N GLU A 135 3.72 -26.73 -9.20
CA GLU A 135 3.77 -28.10 -9.70
C GLU A 135 5.20 -28.60 -9.90
N ALA A 136 6.07 -27.76 -10.48
CA ALA A 136 7.48 -28.12 -10.72
C ALA A 136 8.33 -28.13 -9.44
N HIS A 137 7.91 -27.43 -8.37
CA HIS A 137 8.66 -27.26 -7.13
C HIS A 137 7.79 -27.48 -5.88
N PRO A 138 7.15 -28.64 -5.71
CA PRO A 138 6.24 -28.91 -4.60
C PRO A 138 6.94 -28.84 -3.23
N ASP A 139 8.24 -29.15 -3.18
CA ASP A 139 9.11 -29.04 -2.00
C ASP A 139 9.33 -27.59 -1.53
N ARG A 140 9.06 -26.62 -2.39
CA ARG A 140 9.17 -25.18 -2.10
C ARG A 140 7.88 -24.55 -1.60
N ILE A 141 6.80 -25.30 -1.57
CA ILE A 141 5.50 -24.84 -1.09
C ILE A 141 5.17 -25.59 0.21
N SER A 142 4.91 -24.86 1.28
CA SER A 142 4.52 -25.47 2.56
C SER A 142 3.25 -26.31 2.40
N GLU A 143 3.21 -27.50 2.95
CA GLU A 143 2.08 -28.44 2.88
C GLU A 143 0.75 -27.77 3.25
N SER A 144 0.74 -26.91 4.31
CA SER A 144 -0.44 -26.17 4.72
C SER A 144 -0.98 -25.18 3.66
N ARG A 145 -0.21 -24.84 2.62
CA ARG A 145 -0.59 -23.90 1.55
C ARG A 145 -1.10 -24.60 0.30
N THR A 146 -0.80 -25.88 0.11
CA THR A 146 -1.22 -26.65 -1.08
C THR A 146 -2.73 -26.74 -1.25
N ALA A 147 -3.51 -26.64 -0.16
CA ALA A 147 -4.98 -26.62 -0.22
C ALA A 147 -5.56 -25.45 -1.04
N VAL A 148 -4.78 -24.43 -1.34
CA VAL A 148 -5.19 -23.28 -2.17
C VAL A 148 -4.96 -23.54 -3.65
N LEU A 149 -4.07 -24.46 -4.02
CA LEU A 149 -3.79 -24.85 -5.40
C LEU A 149 -4.95 -25.67 -6.03
N PRO A 150 -5.16 -25.56 -7.33
CA PRO A 150 -4.59 -24.56 -8.22
C PRO A 150 -5.19 -23.16 -8.01
N VAL A 151 -4.37 -22.16 -8.22
CA VAL A 151 -4.79 -20.73 -8.26
C VAL A 151 -5.64 -20.50 -9.51
N LYS A 152 -6.59 -19.58 -9.44
CA LYS A 152 -7.48 -19.22 -10.55
C LYS A 152 -7.53 -17.70 -10.74
N PRO A 153 -7.84 -17.17 -11.95
CA PRO A 153 -7.94 -15.73 -12.20
C PRO A 153 -8.82 -14.97 -11.19
N ARG A 154 -9.94 -15.57 -10.79
CA ARG A 154 -10.82 -15.00 -9.75
C ARG A 154 -10.15 -14.79 -8.38
N ASP A 155 -9.07 -15.51 -8.07
CA ASP A 155 -8.34 -15.36 -6.80
C ASP A 155 -7.53 -14.07 -6.79
N VAL A 156 -6.94 -13.72 -7.94
CA VAL A 156 -6.25 -12.45 -8.19
C VAL A 156 -7.21 -11.29 -7.98
N PHE A 157 -8.41 -11.35 -8.59
CA PHE A 157 -9.43 -10.31 -8.44
C PHE A 157 -10.00 -10.24 -7.01
N ALA A 158 -10.21 -11.38 -6.35
CA ALA A 158 -10.68 -11.41 -4.96
C ALA A 158 -9.65 -10.78 -4.01
N HIS A 159 -8.36 -11.05 -4.23
CA HIS A 159 -7.28 -10.44 -3.47
C HIS A 159 -7.18 -8.93 -3.72
N THR A 160 -7.32 -8.50 -4.97
CA THR A 160 -7.36 -7.08 -5.34
C THR A 160 -8.53 -6.35 -4.67
N LEU A 161 -9.74 -6.91 -4.74
CA LEU A 161 -10.92 -6.36 -4.08
C LEU A 161 -10.75 -6.28 -2.55
N ARG A 162 -10.18 -7.33 -1.95
CA ARG A 162 -9.89 -7.36 -0.51
C ARG A 162 -8.87 -6.31 -0.11
N THR A 163 -7.81 -6.14 -0.89
CA THR A 163 -6.72 -5.19 -0.61
C THR A 163 -7.15 -3.76 -0.90
N VAL A 164 -7.65 -3.48 -2.08
CA VAL A 164 -7.96 -2.11 -2.50
C VAL A 164 -9.31 -1.65 -1.93
N HIS A 165 -10.41 -2.34 -2.24
CA HIS A 165 -11.76 -1.86 -1.88
C HIS A 165 -12.09 -2.08 -0.40
N ALA A 166 -11.87 -3.28 0.14
CA ALA A 166 -12.22 -3.56 1.53
C ALA A 166 -11.22 -2.98 2.54
N THR A 167 -9.94 -2.79 2.16
CA THR A 167 -8.92 -2.29 3.12
C THR A 167 -8.65 -0.81 2.95
N PHE A 168 -8.30 -0.34 1.75
CA PHE A 168 -8.00 1.08 1.55
C PHE A 168 -9.30 1.91 1.51
N VAL A 169 -10.27 1.58 0.68
CA VAL A 169 -11.50 2.40 0.51
C VAL A 169 -12.40 2.28 1.72
N ALA A 170 -12.92 1.09 2.03
CA ALA A 170 -13.92 0.89 3.09
C ALA A 170 -13.31 0.62 4.47
N GLY A 171 -11.99 0.60 4.59
CA GLY A 171 -11.32 0.24 5.84
C GLY A 171 -11.71 1.10 7.03
N ARG A 172 -12.01 2.40 6.84
CA ARG A 172 -12.51 3.27 7.90
C ARG A 172 -13.87 2.80 8.41
N ASP A 173 -14.84 2.61 7.53
CA ASP A 173 -16.23 2.28 7.87
C ASP A 173 -16.33 0.89 8.50
N LEU A 174 -15.55 -0.05 7.97
CA LEU A 174 -15.43 -1.39 8.55
C LEU A 174 -14.73 -1.39 9.91
N ARG A 175 -13.93 -0.36 10.23
CA ARG A 175 -13.18 -0.22 11.50
C ARG A 175 -13.94 0.44 12.62
N GLN A 176 -15.04 1.09 12.36
CA GLN A 176 -15.90 1.49 13.49
C GLN A 176 -16.24 0.28 14.39
N ALA A 177 -15.83 -0.92 13.94
CA ALA A 177 -15.85 -2.18 14.67
C ALA A 177 -14.48 -2.73 15.12
N GLN A 178 -13.28 -2.24 14.62
CA GLN A 178 -11.94 -2.78 14.97
C GLN A 178 -10.80 -1.78 14.76
N ARG A 179 -9.68 -1.92 15.55
CA ARG A 179 -8.47 -1.07 15.46
C ARG A 179 -7.59 -1.44 14.26
N TRP A 180 -7.34 -0.52 13.32
CA TRP A 180 -6.38 -0.67 12.23
C TRP A 180 -5.39 0.49 12.15
N ARG A 181 -4.15 0.23 11.69
CA ARG A 181 -3.13 1.26 11.44
C ARG A 181 -3.46 1.95 10.11
N ARG A 182 -3.38 3.28 10.06
CA ARG A 182 -3.57 4.03 8.83
C ARG A 182 -2.38 3.80 7.90
N ALA A 183 -2.62 3.43 6.64
CA ALA A 183 -1.65 3.51 5.57
C ALA A 183 -1.25 4.96 5.29
N GLY A 184 -0.07 5.17 4.75
CA GLY A 184 0.44 6.49 4.39
C GLY A 184 1.43 6.40 3.23
N SER A 185 1.99 7.53 2.81
CA SER A 185 3.04 7.61 1.78
C SER A 185 3.66 8.99 1.77
N ASN A 186 4.85 9.11 1.13
CA ASN A 186 5.38 10.37 0.62
C ASN A 186 5.56 10.24 -0.89
N ALA A 187 5.34 11.31 -1.63
CA ALA A 187 5.64 11.39 -3.05
C ALA A 187 6.04 12.81 -3.43
N TRP A 188 7.09 12.94 -4.25
CA TRP A 188 7.52 14.18 -4.86
C TRP A 188 7.71 13.99 -6.36
N ALA A 189 7.33 15.00 -7.15
CA ALA A 189 7.88 15.20 -8.47
C ALA A 189 8.53 16.58 -8.51
N VAL A 190 9.77 16.62 -8.95
CA VAL A 190 10.59 17.83 -9.08
C VAL A 190 10.83 18.06 -10.56
N GLY A 191 10.37 19.19 -11.07
CA GLY A 191 10.52 19.57 -12.47
C GLY A 191 11.88 20.19 -12.77
N PRO A 192 12.21 20.40 -14.06
CA PRO A 192 13.51 20.90 -14.52
C PRO A 192 13.97 22.20 -13.88
N SER A 193 13.03 23.11 -13.60
CA SER A 193 13.35 24.43 -13.01
C SER A 193 13.82 24.38 -11.56
N ARG A 194 13.68 23.24 -10.90
CA ARG A 194 14.08 23.00 -9.48
C ARG A 194 15.10 21.88 -9.36
N SER A 195 15.41 21.18 -10.43
CA SER A 195 16.41 20.13 -10.50
C SER A 195 17.75 20.71 -10.92
N ALA A 196 18.84 20.37 -10.22
CA ALA A 196 20.20 20.79 -10.56
C ALA A 196 20.68 20.26 -11.91
N SER A 197 20.16 19.11 -12.35
CA SER A 197 20.49 18.51 -13.64
C SER A 197 19.64 19.05 -14.79
N GLY A 198 18.55 19.78 -14.51
CA GLY A 198 17.57 20.18 -15.51
C GLY A 198 16.65 19.03 -15.95
N ASN A 199 16.71 17.86 -15.35
CA ASN A 199 15.85 16.73 -15.60
C ASN A 199 14.75 16.63 -14.54
N ALA A 200 13.58 16.09 -14.91
CA ALA A 200 12.55 15.81 -13.91
C ALA A 200 12.95 14.62 -13.01
N MET A 201 12.54 14.67 -11.74
CA MET A 201 12.81 13.62 -10.76
C MET A 201 11.52 13.20 -10.04
N LEU A 202 11.44 11.91 -9.68
CA LEU A 202 10.31 11.32 -8.97
C LEU A 202 10.79 10.60 -7.70
N LEU A 203 10.14 10.88 -6.56
CA LEU A 203 10.26 10.11 -5.32
C LEU A 203 9.02 9.22 -5.15
N THR A 204 9.23 7.92 -5.05
CA THR A 204 8.24 6.91 -4.71
C THR A 204 8.47 6.39 -3.29
N ASN A 205 7.50 6.57 -2.39
CA ASN A 205 7.65 6.14 -1.01
C ASN A 205 6.32 5.77 -0.31
N PRO A 206 5.72 4.62 -0.62
CA PRO A 206 4.58 4.12 0.14
C PRO A 206 4.95 3.70 1.57
N HIS A 207 4.09 4.04 2.54
CA HIS A 207 4.20 3.63 3.94
C HIS A 207 3.12 2.60 4.25
N LEU A 208 3.51 1.34 4.23
CA LEU A 208 2.64 0.19 4.46
C LEU A 208 3.24 -0.75 5.51
N SER A 209 2.48 -1.75 5.94
CA SER A 209 3.01 -2.81 6.80
C SER A 209 4.05 -3.64 6.04
N TRP A 210 5.12 -4.03 6.74
CA TRP A 210 6.21 -4.84 6.19
C TRP A 210 5.81 -6.31 6.10
N GLY A 211 4.87 -6.59 5.25
CA GLY A 211 4.40 -7.96 5.04
C GLY A 211 2.90 -8.06 4.78
N ASP A 212 2.40 -9.29 4.79
CA ASP A 212 1.01 -9.59 4.51
C ASP A 212 0.57 -9.11 3.12
N ARG A 213 -0.66 -8.64 2.96
CA ARG A 213 -1.24 -8.13 1.70
C ARG A 213 -0.57 -6.87 1.16
N PHE A 214 0.28 -6.24 1.94
CA PHE A 214 1.02 -5.02 1.57
C PHE A 214 2.48 -5.29 1.21
N THR A 215 2.86 -6.55 1.03
CA THR A 215 4.18 -6.91 0.53
C THR A 215 4.34 -6.43 -0.90
N TRP A 216 5.40 -5.68 -1.16
CA TRP A 216 5.82 -5.33 -2.50
C TRP A 216 6.65 -6.45 -3.11
N PHE A 217 6.56 -6.60 -4.41
CA PHE A 217 7.40 -7.42 -5.24
C PHE A 217 7.91 -6.57 -6.40
N GLU A 218 9.21 -6.32 -6.41
CA GLU A 218 9.90 -5.50 -7.38
C GLU A 218 10.28 -6.35 -8.59
N ALA A 219 10.07 -5.83 -9.81
CA ALA A 219 10.35 -6.51 -11.05
C ALA A 219 10.49 -5.54 -12.22
N GLN A 220 11.19 -5.98 -13.29
CA GLN A 220 11.11 -5.40 -14.62
C GLN A 220 10.33 -6.34 -15.54
N LEU A 221 9.48 -5.76 -16.39
CA LEU A 221 8.71 -6.44 -17.41
C LEU A 221 9.04 -5.83 -18.77
N THR A 222 9.71 -6.60 -19.65
CA THR A 222 10.10 -6.18 -21.00
C THR A 222 9.45 -7.11 -22.03
N GLY A 223 8.56 -6.57 -22.83
CA GLY A 223 7.78 -7.29 -23.83
C GLY A 223 7.53 -6.46 -25.08
N PRO A 224 6.67 -6.92 -26.04
CA PRO A 224 6.45 -6.21 -27.30
C PRO A 224 5.97 -4.78 -27.15
N ASP A 225 5.17 -4.52 -26.11
CA ASP A 225 4.49 -3.25 -25.90
C ASP A 225 4.83 -2.60 -24.55
N ILE A 226 5.78 -3.14 -23.80
CA ILE A 226 6.08 -2.70 -22.43
C ILE A 226 7.57 -2.87 -22.15
N ASP A 227 8.18 -1.86 -21.57
CA ASP A 227 9.44 -1.96 -20.83
C ASP A 227 9.31 -1.10 -19.58
N ALA A 228 9.00 -1.74 -18.46
CA ALA A 228 8.71 -1.02 -17.25
C ALA A 228 9.31 -1.71 -16.02
N TYR A 229 9.92 -0.91 -15.15
CA TYR A 229 10.46 -1.31 -13.87
C TYR A 229 9.60 -0.74 -12.74
N GLY A 230 9.30 -1.53 -11.73
CA GLY A 230 8.54 -1.04 -10.59
C GLY A 230 8.19 -2.11 -9.58
N ALA A 231 7.20 -1.81 -8.73
CA ALA A 231 6.77 -2.73 -7.70
C ALA A 231 5.25 -3.02 -7.79
N ALA A 232 4.91 -4.30 -7.79
CA ALA A 232 3.55 -4.81 -7.65
C ALA A 232 3.23 -5.10 -6.19
N LEU A 233 1.99 -4.89 -5.75
CA LEU A 233 1.53 -5.56 -4.54
C LEU A 233 1.45 -7.06 -4.82
N LEU A 234 2.03 -7.85 -3.94
CA LEU A 234 2.17 -9.28 -4.11
C LEU A 234 0.84 -9.97 -4.42
N GLY A 235 0.82 -10.81 -5.44
CA GLY A 235 -0.38 -11.47 -5.95
C GLY A 235 -1.18 -10.63 -6.96
N MET A 236 -0.69 -9.44 -7.35
CA MET A 236 -1.24 -8.65 -8.45
C MET A 236 -0.37 -8.77 -9.70
N PRO A 237 -0.98 -8.77 -10.91
CA PRO A 237 -0.25 -9.09 -12.14
C PRO A 237 0.48 -7.89 -12.76
N PHE A 238 0.43 -6.70 -12.15
CA PHE A 238 1.07 -5.50 -12.68
C PHE A 238 1.70 -4.65 -11.58
N PRO A 239 2.85 -3.97 -11.86
CA PRO A 239 3.39 -2.94 -10.98
C PRO A 239 2.37 -1.83 -10.73
N ALA A 240 2.18 -1.47 -9.46
CA ALA A 240 1.29 -0.38 -9.05
C ALA A 240 2.01 0.98 -9.03
N VAL A 241 3.30 0.97 -8.82
CA VAL A 241 4.21 2.12 -8.93
C VAL A 241 5.35 1.71 -9.85
N ALA A 242 5.67 2.52 -10.85
CA ALA A 242 6.64 2.14 -11.87
C ALA A 242 7.21 3.34 -12.62
N PHE A 243 8.25 3.07 -13.39
CA PHE A 243 8.74 3.91 -14.45
C PHE A 243 9.08 3.08 -15.69
N ASN A 244 9.09 3.72 -16.85
CA ASN A 244 9.62 3.22 -18.11
C ASN A 244 10.67 4.22 -18.64
N ASP A 245 11.14 4.08 -19.85
CA ASP A 245 12.16 4.96 -20.42
C ASP A 245 11.72 6.44 -20.51
N HIS A 246 10.41 6.69 -20.57
CA HIS A 246 9.84 8.03 -20.81
C HIS A 246 9.29 8.71 -19.54
N LEU A 247 8.69 7.94 -18.62
CA LEU A 247 7.92 8.49 -17.53
C LEU A 247 7.86 7.56 -16.32
N GLY A 248 7.43 8.09 -15.18
CA GLY A 248 7.13 7.29 -14.01
C GLY A 248 6.04 7.89 -13.14
N TRP A 249 5.47 7.06 -12.29
CA TRP A 249 4.44 7.49 -11.34
C TRP A 249 4.49 6.73 -10.02
N THR A 250 3.93 7.38 -9.04
CA THR A 250 3.70 6.79 -7.72
C THR A 250 2.34 7.20 -7.17
N HIS A 251 1.92 6.49 -6.12
CA HIS A 251 0.66 6.77 -5.44
C HIS A 251 0.86 7.13 -3.98
N THR A 252 0.03 8.07 -3.49
CA THR A 252 -0.15 8.28 -2.05
C THR A 252 -1.60 8.05 -1.66
N VAL A 253 -1.84 7.62 -0.42
CA VAL A 253 -3.20 7.51 0.11
C VAL A 253 -3.77 8.92 0.27
N ASN A 254 -4.88 9.19 -0.40
CA ASN A 254 -5.59 10.46 -0.30
C ASN A 254 -6.72 10.42 0.75
N PRO A 255 -7.08 11.58 1.35
CA PRO A 255 -8.21 11.69 2.26
C PRO A 255 -9.53 11.82 1.47
N ILE A 256 -9.88 10.77 0.74
CA ILE A 256 -11.14 10.65 -0.03
C ILE A 256 -12.20 9.93 0.80
N ASP A 257 -13.44 10.21 0.55
CA ASP A 257 -14.60 9.50 1.10
C ASP A 257 -15.37 8.76 -0.03
N ALA A 258 -14.94 7.52 -0.27
CA ALA A 258 -15.46 6.66 -1.34
C ALA A 258 -16.25 5.44 -0.81
N SER A 259 -16.65 5.47 0.47
CA SER A 259 -17.54 4.49 1.08
C SER A 259 -18.39 5.13 2.16
N ASP A 260 -19.62 4.66 2.33
CA ASP A 260 -20.57 5.18 3.33
C ASP A 260 -21.24 4.07 4.11
N LEU A 261 -21.43 4.32 5.42
CA LEU A 261 -22.15 3.44 6.33
C LEU A 261 -23.55 4.01 6.59
N TYR A 262 -24.58 3.25 6.21
CA TYR A 262 -25.98 3.65 6.26
C TYR A 262 -26.72 3.02 7.43
N ARG A 263 -27.42 3.84 8.21
CA ARG A 263 -28.30 3.39 9.29
C ARG A 263 -29.70 3.08 8.73
N LEU A 264 -30.12 1.83 8.82
CA LEU A 264 -31.41 1.31 8.36
C LEU A 264 -32.29 0.95 9.56
N PRO A 265 -33.28 1.78 9.95
CA PRO A 265 -34.23 1.43 11.00
C PRO A 265 -34.96 0.13 10.63
N LEU A 266 -34.89 -0.88 11.50
CA LEU A 266 -35.55 -2.16 11.27
C LEU A 266 -37.07 -2.04 11.45
N ALA A 267 -37.83 -2.79 10.63
CA ALA A 267 -39.28 -2.88 10.70
C ALA A 267 -39.70 -4.29 10.27
N GLY A 268 -40.11 -5.12 11.24
CA GLY A 268 -40.32 -6.56 11.01
C GLY A 268 -39.05 -7.21 10.46
N ASP A 269 -39.19 -8.04 9.43
CA ASP A 269 -38.04 -8.69 8.77
C ASP A 269 -37.33 -7.81 7.73
N GLY A 270 -37.74 -6.54 7.62
CA GLY A 270 -37.18 -5.58 6.66
C GLY A 270 -36.63 -4.32 7.32
N TYR A 271 -36.54 -3.27 6.53
CA TYR A 271 -36.06 -1.94 6.95
C TYR A 271 -36.94 -0.84 6.35
N ARG A 272 -36.95 0.33 7.00
CA ARG A 272 -37.66 1.53 6.47
C ARG A 272 -36.88 2.10 5.29
N TRP A 273 -37.64 2.46 4.21
CA TRP A 273 -37.13 3.12 3.01
C TRP A 273 -38.19 4.03 2.40
N ASN A 274 -37.94 5.33 2.35
CA ASN A 274 -38.88 6.34 1.82
C ASN A 274 -40.32 6.17 2.38
N GLY A 275 -40.43 6.01 3.69
CA GLY A 275 -41.72 5.87 4.40
C GLY A 275 -42.35 4.47 4.32
N ARG A 276 -41.79 3.51 3.58
CA ARG A 276 -42.30 2.14 3.43
C ARG A 276 -41.35 1.12 4.06
N VAL A 277 -41.88 -0.06 4.36
CA VAL A 277 -41.04 -1.20 4.76
C VAL A 277 -40.58 -1.93 3.49
N ARG A 278 -39.27 -2.16 3.38
CA ARG A 278 -38.65 -2.92 2.30
C ARG A 278 -37.96 -4.16 2.86
N PRO A 279 -38.17 -5.36 2.28
CA PRO A 279 -37.48 -6.56 2.71
C PRO A 279 -35.98 -6.48 2.37
N PHE A 280 -35.15 -7.14 3.18
CA PHE A 280 -33.76 -7.42 2.79
C PHE A 280 -33.73 -8.52 1.72
N ASN A 281 -32.81 -8.39 0.77
CA ASN A 281 -32.40 -9.53 -0.03
C ASN A 281 -31.45 -10.39 0.82
N THR A 282 -31.84 -11.59 1.14
CA THR A 282 -31.17 -12.48 2.08
C THR A 282 -30.61 -13.70 1.37
N ASP A 283 -29.37 -14.04 1.68
CA ASP A 283 -28.67 -15.23 1.19
C ASP A 283 -27.99 -15.94 2.36
N THR A 284 -28.05 -17.27 2.37
CA THR A 284 -27.42 -18.10 3.40
C THR A 284 -26.20 -18.80 2.82
N LYS A 285 -25.03 -18.55 3.42
CA LYS A 285 -23.75 -19.14 3.02
C LYS A 285 -23.25 -20.09 4.09
N VAL A 286 -22.77 -21.26 3.67
CA VAL A 286 -22.11 -22.21 4.57
C VAL A 286 -20.59 -21.98 4.50
N LEU A 287 -19.99 -21.70 5.63
CA LEU A 287 -18.55 -21.64 5.83
C LEU A 287 -18.11 -22.97 6.45
N LYS A 288 -16.99 -23.50 5.99
CA LYS A 288 -16.39 -24.70 6.58
C LYS A 288 -15.25 -24.28 7.48
N VAL A 289 -15.15 -24.93 8.63
CA VAL A 289 -14.12 -24.63 9.66
C VAL A 289 -13.38 -25.92 9.99
N LYS A 290 -12.09 -25.98 9.65
CA LYS A 290 -11.21 -27.09 9.97
C LYS A 290 -11.04 -27.19 11.50
N GLN A 291 -11.26 -28.39 12.03
CA GLN A 291 -11.08 -28.71 13.44
C GLN A 291 -9.67 -29.26 13.69
N PRO A 292 -9.18 -29.33 14.95
CA PRO A 292 -7.89 -29.91 15.28
C PRO A 292 -7.70 -31.37 14.83
N ASP A 293 -8.79 -32.14 14.76
CA ASP A 293 -8.80 -33.54 14.28
C ASP A 293 -8.84 -33.65 12.74
N GLY A 294 -8.80 -32.54 12.03
CA GLY A 294 -8.87 -32.47 10.57
C GLY A 294 -10.30 -32.51 9.98
N SER A 295 -11.33 -32.75 10.79
CA SER A 295 -12.73 -32.70 10.35
C SER A 295 -13.16 -31.29 10.00
N LEU A 296 -14.28 -31.15 9.23
CA LEU A 296 -14.83 -29.87 8.84
C LEU A 296 -16.19 -29.64 9.51
N ARG A 297 -16.27 -28.62 10.36
CA ARG A 297 -17.53 -28.17 10.95
C ARG A 297 -18.16 -27.08 10.06
N ALA A 298 -19.45 -27.20 9.81
CA ALA A 298 -20.22 -26.15 9.11
C ALA A 298 -20.54 -24.99 10.05
N ASP A 299 -20.43 -23.78 9.53
CA ASP A 299 -20.82 -22.53 10.19
C ASP A 299 -21.69 -21.72 9.22
N THR A 300 -22.87 -21.30 9.66
CA THR A 300 -23.85 -20.61 8.82
C THR A 300 -23.70 -19.11 8.91
N LEU A 301 -23.65 -18.44 7.75
CA LEU A 301 -23.60 -16.98 7.61
C LEU A 301 -24.80 -16.51 6.80
N THR A 302 -25.69 -15.74 7.41
CA THR A 302 -26.78 -15.04 6.73
C THR A 302 -26.30 -13.67 6.27
N VAL A 303 -26.26 -13.44 4.96
CA VAL A 303 -25.94 -12.14 4.34
C VAL A 303 -27.24 -11.45 3.96
N ARG A 304 -27.46 -10.27 4.51
CA ARG A 304 -28.61 -9.40 4.19
C ARG A 304 -28.13 -8.23 3.35
N ARG A 305 -28.87 -7.86 2.31
CA ARG A 305 -28.56 -6.72 1.43
C ARG A 305 -29.72 -5.74 1.40
N SER A 306 -29.39 -4.47 1.50
CA SER A 306 -30.29 -3.34 1.29
C SER A 306 -30.04 -2.70 -0.08
N VAL A 307 -30.72 -1.58 -0.37
CA VAL A 307 -30.44 -0.72 -1.54
C VAL A 307 -29.04 -0.12 -1.51
N HIS A 308 -28.45 0.03 -0.31
CA HIS A 308 -27.12 0.61 -0.12
C HIS A 308 -25.99 -0.42 -0.26
N GLY A 309 -26.29 -1.71 -0.08
CA GLY A 309 -25.31 -2.79 -0.11
C GLY A 309 -25.51 -3.78 1.04
N PRO A 310 -24.48 -4.60 1.34
CA PRO A 310 -24.54 -5.61 2.38
C PRO A 310 -24.64 -4.99 3.77
N VAL A 311 -25.39 -5.65 4.66
CA VAL A 311 -25.44 -5.34 6.09
C VAL A 311 -24.18 -5.89 6.74
N VAL A 312 -23.36 -5.00 7.30
CA VAL A 312 -22.05 -5.31 7.92
C VAL A 312 -22.08 -5.29 9.46
N GLY A 313 -23.19 -4.84 10.03
CA GLY A 313 -23.39 -4.78 11.48
C GLY A 313 -24.83 -4.42 11.86
N GLN A 314 -25.06 -4.33 13.18
CA GLN A 314 -26.31 -3.86 13.74
C GLN A 314 -26.02 -3.07 15.02
N ARG A 315 -26.70 -1.94 15.22
CA ARG A 315 -26.54 -1.07 16.38
C ARG A 315 -27.84 -0.32 16.65
N ASP A 316 -28.25 -0.23 17.93
CA ASP A 316 -29.37 0.58 18.41
C ASP A 316 -30.67 0.35 17.59
N GLY A 317 -31.07 -0.92 17.41
CA GLY A 317 -32.28 -1.29 16.68
C GLY A 317 -32.26 -1.02 15.16
N ALA A 318 -31.10 -0.72 14.60
CA ALA A 318 -30.92 -0.49 13.17
C ALA A 318 -29.84 -1.40 12.58
N ALA A 319 -30.02 -1.82 11.35
CA ALA A 319 -28.97 -2.46 10.56
C ALA A 319 -28.02 -1.39 9.99
N LEU A 320 -26.74 -1.73 9.87
CA LEU A 320 -25.71 -0.91 9.24
C LEU A 320 -25.33 -1.52 7.90
N ALA A 321 -25.69 -0.83 6.81
CA ALA A 321 -25.34 -1.26 5.45
C ALA A 321 -24.17 -0.46 4.91
N LEU A 322 -23.29 -1.13 4.16
CA LEU A 322 -22.08 -0.51 3.58
C LEU A 322 -22.20 -0.37 2.08
N ARG A 323 -21.92 0.83 1.57
CA ARG A 323 -21.77 1.11 0.14
C ARG A 323 -20.33 1.50 -0.17
N ILE A 324 -19.74 0.87 -1.19
CA ILE A 324 -18.35 1.10 -1.59
C ILE A 324 -18.33 1.50 -3.06
N ALA A 325 -17.68 2.63 -3.38
CA ALA A 325 -17.48 3.04 -4.76
C ALA A 325 -16.48 2.11 -5.47
N GLY A 326 -16.69 1.89 -6.76
CA GLY A 326 -15.76 1.15 -7.60
C GLY A 326 -15.91 -0.38 -7.58
N LEU A 327 -16.76 -0.98 -6.75
CA LEU A 327 -16.93 -2.45 -6.73
C LEU A 327 -17.38 -3.07 -8.07
N THR A 328 -17.97 -2.28 -8.96
CA THR A 328 -18.40 -2.69 -10.30
C THR A 328 -17.37 -2.40 -11.38
N GLN A 329 -16.27 -1.71 -11.06
CA GLN A 329 -15.22 -1.29 -11.99
C GLN A 329 -14.16 -2.39 -12.12
N SER A 330 -14.30 -3.25 -13.11
CA SER A 330 -13.50 -4.47 -13.26
C SER A 330 -12.21 -4.32 -14.06
N LYS A 331 -11.95 -3.12 -14.63
CA LYS A 331 -10.85 -2.88 -15.60
C LYS A 331 -9.62 -2.23 -14.96
N LEU A 332 -9.39 -2.43 -13.65
CA LEU A 332 -8.26 -1.84 -12.92
C LEU A 332 -6.92 -2.23 -13.54
N PHE A 333 -6.72 -3.51 -13.89
CA PHE A 333 -5.48 -3.98 -14.49
C PHE A 333 -5.26 -3.43 -15.90
N GLU A 334 -6.33 -3.24 -16.67
CA GLU A 334 -6.24 -2.56 -17.96
C GLU A 334 -5.80 -1.09 -17.80
N GLN A 335 -6.29 -0.38 -16.79
CA GLN A 335 -5.83 0.98 -16.52
C GLN A 335 -4.33 1.01 -16.21
N TYR A 336 -3.83 0.15 -15.31
CA TYR A 336 -2.39 0.07 -15.02
C TYR A 336 -1.57 -0.33 -16.24
N TRP A 337 -2.04 -1.27 -17.05
CA TRP A 337 -1.37 -1.66 -18.29
C TRP A 337 -1.21 -0.47 -19.25
N ARG A 338 -2.25 0.36 -19.36
CA ARG A 338 -2.18 1.59 -20.18
C ARG A 338 -1.23 2.62 -19.59
N MET A 339 -1.16 2.73 -18.28
CA MET A 339 -0.18 3.61 -17.60
C MET A 339 1.26 3.12 -17.87
N LEU A 340 1.52 1.82 -17.78
CA LEU A 340 2.83 1.20 -18.06
C LEU A 340 3.31 1.41 -19.50
N ARG A 341 2.38 1.51 -20.46
CA ARG A 341 2.68 1.71 -21.89
C ARG A 341 2.70 3.17 -22.32
N ALA A 342 2.29 4.08 -21.48
CA ALA A 342 2.27 5.50 -21.81
C ALA A 342 3.71 6.00 -22.03
N THR A 343 3.89 6.85 -23.04
CA THR A 343 5.18 7.45 -23.40
C THR A 343 5.20 8.97 -23.20
N ASN A 344 4.11 9.56 -22.75
CA ASN A 344 3.98 10.98 -22.45
C ASN A 344 2.78 11.26 -21.53
N LEU A 345 2.72 12.49 -21.01
CA LEU A 345 1.66 12.92 -20.09
C LEU A 345 0.24 12.73 -20.66
N SER A 346 0.02 13.04 -21.94
CA SER A 346 -1.32 12.92 -22.56
C SER A 346 -1.85 11.49 -22.57
N GLN A 347 -1.00 10.52 -22.93
CA GLN A 347 -1.36 9.09 -22.89
C GLN A 347 -1.57 8.60 -21.45
N PHE A 348 -0.75 9.08 -20.53
CA PHE A 348 -0.88 8.74 -19.12
C PHE A 348 -2.19 9.25 -18.53
N GLU A 349 -2.56 10.52 -18.77
CA GLU A 349 -3.85 11.09 -18.36
C GLU A 349 -5.04 10.36 -19.02
N ALA A 350 -4.91 9.94 -20.28
CA ALA A 350 -5.95 9.14 -20.95
C ALA A 350 -6.19 7.79 -20.22
N ALA A 351 -5.15 7.21 -19.61
CA ALA A 351 -5.30 6.04 -18.77
C ALA A 351 -5.98 6.38 -17.41
N LEU A 352 -5.66 7.52 -16.80
CA LEU A 352 -6.28 7.97 -15.54
C LEU A 352 -7.77 8.31 -15.72
N ARG A 353 -8.18 8.90 -16.85
CA ARG A 353 -9.58 9.22 -17.19
C ARG A 353 -10.50 8.00 -17.20
N ARG A 354 -9.97 6.79 -17.24
CA ARG A 354 -10.75 5.57 -17.10
C ARG A 354 -11.31 5.37 -15.69
N GLN A 355 -10.75 6.05 -14.70
CA GLN A 355 -11.16 6.02 -13.29
C GLN A 355 -11.47 4.62 -12.74
N GLN A 356 -10.67 3.63 -13.10
CA GLN A 356 -10.84 2.27 -12.58
C GLN A 356 -10.24 2.08 -11.19
N MET A 357 -9.29 2.95 -10.81
CA MET A 357 -8.71 2.99 -9.47
C MET A 357 -9.63 3.76 -8.53
N PRO A 358 -10.09 3.14 -7.41
CA PRO A 358 -11.13 3.74 -6.58
C PRO A 358 -10.64 4.87 -5.67
N MET A 359 -9.35 4.96 -5.40
CA MET A 359 -8.70 6.02 -4.62
C MET A 359 -7.21 6.09 -4.94
N PHE A 360 -6.52 7.02 -4.42
CA PHE A 360 -5.11 7.40 -4.40
C PHE A 360 -4.82 8.66 -5.20
N ASN A 361 -3.98 9.53 -4.61
CA ASN A 361 -3.28 10.52 -5.40
C ASN A 361 -2.33 9.83 -6.36
N THR A 362 -2.11 10.44 -7.52
CA THR A 362 -1.05 10.07 -8.46
C THR A 362 -0.08 11.24 -8.58
N VAL A 363 1.20 10.96 -8.41
CA VAL A 363 2.30 11.89 -8.67
C VAL A 363 3.13 11.31 -9.81
N TYR A 364 3.46 12.13 -10.80
CA TYR A 364 4.04 11.75 -12.08
C TYR A 364 5.18 12.68 -12.46
N ALA A 365 6.17 12.16 -13.18
CA ALA A 365 7.21 12.93 -13.86
C ALA A 365 7.63 12.22 -15.16
N ASP A 366 8.14 12.98 -16.14
CA ASP A 366 8.60 12.44 -17.43
C ASP A 366 9.89 13.09 -17.96
N GLU A 367 10.42 12.53 -19.07
CA GLU A 367 11.64 12.98 -19.75
C GLU A 367 11.50 14.34 -20.46
N ASP A 368 10.26 14.74 -20.77
CA ASP A 368 9.95 16.06 -21.35
C ASP A 368 9.93 17.16 -20.28
N GLY A 369 10.02 16.78 -18.98
CA GLY A 369 10.07 17.68 -17.84
C GLY A 369 8.71 17.99 -17.21
N HIS A 370 7.63 17.36 -17.67
CA HIS A 370 6.32 17.52 -17.06
C HIS A 370 6.24 16.83 -15.70
N ILE A 371 5.56 17.49 -14.76
CA ILE A 371 5.21 16.95 -13.46
C ILE A 371 3.72 17.12 -13.19
N LEU A 372 3.08 16.07 -12.61
CA LEU A 372 1.66 16.08 -12.31
C LEU A 372 1.38 15.62 -10.87
N TYR A 373 0.47 16.32 -10.20
CA TYR A 373 -0.30 15.82 -9.07
C TYR A 373 -1.77 15.68 -9.47
N HIS A 374 -2.38 14.53 -9.21
CA HIS A 374 -3.79 14.27 -9.43
C HIS A 374 -4.42 13.63 -8.19
N PHE A 375 -5.48 14.26 -7.65
CA PHE A 375 -6.30 13.72 -6.56
C PHE A 375 -7.28 12.68 -7.13
N GLY A 376 -6.79 11.47 -7.38
CA GLY A 376 -7.52 10.41 -8.07
C GLY A 376 -8.48 9.62 -7.19
N GLY A 377 -9.53 9.09 -7.80
CA GLY A 377 -10.45 8.16 -7.16
C GLY A 377 -11.87 8.27 -7.69
N ARG A 378 -12.74 7.40 -7.16
CA ARG A 378 -14.17 7.41 -7.47
C ARG A 378 -14.94 8.09 -6.35
N VAL A 379 -14.95 9.42 -6.39
CA VAL A 379 -15.63 10.26 -5.39
C VAL A 379 -17.12 10.30 -5.70
N PRO A 380 -18.02 9.83 -4.79
CA PRO A 380 -19.45 9.96 -4.99
C PRO A 380 -19.89 11.41 -5.08
N GLU A 381 -20.78 11.71 -6.03
CA GLU A 381 -21.53 12.96 -6.05
C GLU A 381 -22.58 12.96 -4.94
N ARG A 382 -22.68 14.04 -4.18
CA ARG A 382 -23.52 14.12 -2.99
C ARG A 382 -24.26 15.44 -2.96
N ASP A 383 -25.59 15.39 -2.89
CA ASP A 383 -26.48 16.55 -2.93
C ASP A 383 -26.53 17.31 -1.61
N ARG A 384 -25.96 16.79 -0.53
CA ARG A 384 -26.05 17.36 0.82
C ARG A 384 -24.87 17.02 1.70
N GLY A 385 -24.73 17.78 2.78
CA GLY A 385 -23.74 17.53 3.81
C GLY A 385 -22.32 17.86 3.38
N GLY A 386 -21.46 18.10 4.35
CA GLY A 386 -20.02 18.24 4.15
C GLY A 386 -19.26 17.00 4.60
N TRP A 387 -17.95 17.14 4.69
CA TRP A 387 -17.04 16.05 5.07
C TRP A 387 -17.48 15.32 6.36
N SER A 388 -17.71 16.06 7.44
CA SER A 388 -18.06 15.46 8.74
C SER A 388 -19.37 14.67 8.73
N TYR A 389 -20.33 15.08 7.90
CA TYR A 389 -21.61 14.37 7.75
C TYR A 389 -21.38 12.96 7.15
N TRP A 390 -20.60 12.88 6.08
CA TRP A 390 -20.35 11.62 5.36
C TRP A 390 -19.32 10.73 6.04
N GLN A 391 -18.47 11.29 6.92
CA GLN A 391 -17.56 10.49 7.75
C GLN A 391 -18.29 9.68 8.85
N GLY A 392 -19.54 9.97 9.11
CA GLY A 392 -20.38 9.31 10.10
C GLY A 392 -21.22 8.17 9.53
N VAL A 393 -22.20 7.75 10.35
CA VAL A 393 -23.26 6.85 9.89
C VAL A 393 -24.41 7.71 9.40
N VAL A 394 -24.70 7.65 8.10
CA VAL A 394 -25.73 8.48 7.48
C VAL A 394 -27.11 7.82 7.48
N PRO A 395 -28.23 8.58 7.43
CA PRO A 395 -29.56 8.00 7.30
C PRO A 395 -29.66 7.12 6.05
N GLY A 396 -30.14 5.89 6.21
CA GLY A 396 -30.28 4.93 5.11
C GLY A 396 -31.75 4.63 4.76
N ASP A 397 -32.70 5.32 5.39
CA ASP A 397 -34.12 5.15 5.18
C ASP A 397 -34.71 6.14 4.13
N THR A 398 -33.85 6.88 3.46
CA THR A 398 -34.19 7.87 2.44
C THR A 398 -33.34 7.77 1.18
N SER A 399 -33.93 8.03 0.01
CA SER A 399 -33.18 8.14 -1.25
C SER A 399 -32.27 9.38 -1.34
N ALA A 400 -32.49 10.37 -0.48
CA ALA A 400 -31.74 11.63 -0.48
C ALA A 400 -30.24 11.48 -0.05
N THR A 401 -29.86 10.31 0.49
CA THR A 401 -28.47 9.97 0.82
C THR A 401 -27.89 8.86 -0.08
N LEU A 402 -28.69 8.33 -0.99
CA LEU A 402 -28.26 7.30 -1.93
C LEU A 402 -27.61 7.93 -3.16
N TRP A 403 -26.29 8.01 -3.17
CA TRP A 403 -25.55 8.46 -4.35
C TRP A 403 -25.53 7.38 -5.45
N ASN A 404 -25.65 7.82 -6.73
CA ASN A 404 -25.69 6.97 -7.91
C ASN A 404 -24.64 7.34 -8.96
N ALA A 405 -24.02 8.51 -8.82
CA ALA A 405 -22.98 9.03 -9.69
C ALA A 405 -21.67 9.25 -8.91
N VAL A 406 -20.58 9.45 -9.63
CA VAL A 406 -19.26 9.83 -9.13
C VAL A 406 -18.74 10.94 -10.02
N HIS A 407 -17.92 11.82 -9.45
CA HIS A 407 -17.24 12.88 -10.18
C HIS A 407 -16.42 12.35 -11.35
N ASP A 408 -16.44 13.06 -12.46
CA ASP A 408 -15.57 12.80 -13.60
C ASP A 408 -14.11 13.17 -13.28
N TYR A 409 -13.18 12.76 -14.12
CA TYR A 409 -11.74 13.02 -13.97
C TYR A 409 -11.45 14.54 -13.90
N GLU A 410 -12.14 15.31 -14.70
CA GLU A 410 -12.00 16.76 -14.83
C GLU A 410 -12.46 17.54 -13.59
N ASP A 411 -13.35 16.98 -12.78
CA ASP A 411 -13.86 17.57 -11.54
C ASP A 411 -12.89 17.36 -10.34
N LEU A 412 -11.91 16.48 -10.51
CA LEU A 412 -10.98 16.13 -9.43
C LEU A 412 -9.79 17.09 -9.39
N PRO A 413 -9.32 17.51 -8.20
CA PRO A 413 -8.17 18.39 -8.08
C PRO A 413 -6.93 17.88 -8.81
N ARG A 414 -6.34 18.76 -9.62
CA ARG A 414 -5.17 18.44 -10.45
C ARG A 414 -4.23 19.63 -10.54
N VAL A 415 -2.92 19.36 -10.54
CA VAL A 415 -1.86 20.35 -10.73
C VAL A 415 -0.87 19.80 -11.75
N VAL A 416 -0.64 20.54 -12.83
CA VAL A 416 0.37 20.23 -13.86
C VAL A 416 1.33 21.38 -13.94
N ASP A 417 2.62 21.12 -13.96
CA ASP A 417 3.73 22.05 -14.19
C ASP A 417 3.60 23.38 -13.42
N PRO A 418 3.45 23.35 -12.08
CA PRO A 418 3.30 24.58 -11.31
C PRO A 418 4.58 25.42 -11.38
N PRO A 419 4.47 26.77 -11.32
CA PRO A 419 5.62 27.66 -11.34
C PRO A 419 6.63 27.43 -10.20
N SER A 420 6.24 26.76 -9.12
CA SER A 420 7.14 26.32 -8.04
C SER A 420 8.17 25.30 -8.51
N GLY A 421 7.91 24.62 -9.64
CA GLY A 421 8.74 23.54 -10.17
C GLY A 421 8.68 22.24 -9.36
N TRP A 422 7.69 22.08 -8.48
CA TRP A 422 7.50 20.83 -7.73
C TRP A 422 6.04 20.56 -7.39
N VAL A 423 5.70 19.29 -7.28
CA VAL A 423 4.48 18.79 -6.64
C VAL A 423 4.83 17.76 -5.58
N GLN A 424 4.05 17.71 -4.51
CA GLN A 424 4.25 16.80 -3.39
C GLN A 424 2.93 16.29 -2.80
N ASN A 425 2.98 15.19 -2.09
CA ASN A 425 1.94 14.78 -1.17
C ASN A 425 2.50 13.87 -0.06
N ALA A 426 2.09 14.15 1.16
CA ALA A 426 2.35 13.35 2.35
C ALA A 426 1.02 12.97 3.06
N ASN A 427 -0.01 12.62 2.28
CA ASN A 427 -1.36 12.20 2.68
C ASN A 427 -2.27 13.32 3.21
N GLU A 428 -1.91 14.57 3.04
CA GLU A 428 -2.77 15.72 3.30
C GLU A 428 -3.77 15.95 2.16
N PRO A 429 -4.78 16.81 2.38
CA PRO A 429 -5.66 17.31 1.31
C PRO A 429 -4.89 18.02 0.20
N PRO A 430 -5.45 18.13 -1.03
CA PRO A 430 -4.73 18.57 -2.22
C PRO A 430 -4.26 20.04 -2.19
N PHE A 431 -4.66 20.82 -1.20
CA PHE A 431 -4.48 22.28 -1.14
C PHE A 431 -3.02 22.72 -0.92
N THR A 432 -2.13 21.80 -0.51
CA THR A 432 -0.71 22.04 -0.30
C THR A 432 0.18 21.13 -1.16
N SER A 433 -0.39 20.59 -2.24
CA SER A 433 0.35 19.76 -3.20
C SER A 433 1.45 20.54 -3.93
N THR A 434 1.38 21.85 -3.94
CA THR A 434 2.40 22.83 -4.35
C THR A 434 2.15 24.16 -3.67
N LEU A 435 3.15 25.05 -3.59
CA LEU A 435 2.99 26.42 -3.09
C LEU A 435 3.61 27.44 -4.08
N PRO A 436 2.96 28.57 -4.32
CA PRO A 436 1.61 28.94 -3.86
C PRO A 436 0.55 27.92 -4.28
N PRO A 437 -0.55 27.75 -3.49
CA PRO A 437 -1.58 26.75 -3.79
C PRO A 437 -2.18 26.93 -5.20
N ARG A 438 -2.36 25.81 -5.92
CA ARG A 438 -2.96 25.76 -7.26
C ARG A 438 -4.35 25.12 -7.26
N VAL A 439 -4.76 24.56 -6.14
CA VAL A 439 -6.10 24.03 -5.92
C VAL A 439 -6.82 24.96 -4.95
N ASP A 440 -7.84 25.67 -5.45
CA ASP A 440 -8.67 26.50 -4.59
C ASP A 440 -9.62 25.61 -3.77
N SER A 441 -9.51 25.74 -2.47
CA SER A 441 -10.38 24.97 -1.59
C SER A 441 -11.86 25.38 -1.69
N ALA A 442 -12.18 26.57 -2.17
CA ALA A 442 -13.56 27.01 -2.37
C ALA A 442 -14.24 26.31 -3.57
N GLU A 443 -13.46 25.93 -4.58
CA GLU A 443 -13.96 25.26 -5.79
C GLU A 443 -14.17 23.74 -5.59
N VAL A 444 -13.52 23.14 -4.59
CA VAL A 444 -13.65 21.70 -4.29
C VAL A 444 -14.89 21.45 -3.43
N PRO A 445 -15.79 20.52 -3.78
CA PRO A 445 -16.94 20.18 -2.95
C PRO A 445 -16.56 19.82 -1.51
N GLY A 446 -17.28 20.39 -0.53
CA GLY A 446 -16.94 20.25 0.90
C GLY A 446 -17.05 18.84 1.48
N TYR A 447 -17.61 17.90 0.73
CA TYR A 447 -17.69 16.48 1.07
C TYR A 447 -16.58 15.63 0.43
N MET A 448 -15.87 16.16 -0.58
CA MET A 448 -14.87 15.41 -1.35
C MET A 448 -13.63 15.07 -0.52
N THR A 449 -13.15 16.07 0.24
CA THR A 449 -11.95 15.97 1.08
C THR A 449 -12.05 16.94 2.25
N PRO A 450 -11.39 16.68 3.41
CA PRO A 450 -11.41 17.62 4.52
C PRO A 450 -10.64 18.89 4.19
N ARG A 451 -11.08 20.03 4.74
CA ARG A 451 -10.35 21.32 4.63
C ARG A 451 -9.12 21.36 5.55
N ALA A 452 -9.16 20.59 6.63
CA ALA A 452 -8.08 20.45 7.60
C ALA A 452 -8.01 18.99 8.07
N PRO A 453 -6.84 18.52 8.53
CA PRO A 453 -6.71 17.17 9.05
C PRO A 453 -7.53 16.98 10.33
N ALA A 454 -7.90 15.74 10.63
CA ALA A 454 -8.63 15.39 11.87
C ALA A 454 -7.86 15.75 13.15
N LYS A 455 -6.54 15.81 13.09
CA LYS A 455 -5.64 16.32 14.14
C LYS A 455 -4.61 17.23 13.49
N SER A 456 -4.40 18.41 14.06
CA SER A 456 -3.43 19.40 13.57
C SER A 456 -2.01 18.83 13.41
N ALA A 457 -1.57 17.98 14.32
CA ALA A 457 -0.26 17.33 14.27
C ALA A 457 -0.01 16.47 13.00
N TYR A 458 -1.04 16.06 12.28
CA TYR A 458 -0.86 15.34 11.02
C TYR A 458 -0.30 16.24 9.89
N MET A 459 -0.27 17.55 10.10
CA MET A 459 0.32 18.48 9.13
C MET A 459 1.84 18.64 9.28
N PHE A 460 2.46 18.19 10.35
CA PHE A 460 3.90 18.36 10.53
C PHE A 460 4.73 17.67 9.42
N ARG A 461 4.36 16.45 9.00
CA ARG A 461 5.06 15.76 7.91
C ARG A 461 4.88 16.42 6.54
N PRO A 462 3.67 16.81 6.10
CA PRO A 462 3.50 17.67 4.93
C PRO A 462 4.29 18.98 4.99
N GLN A 463 4.31 19.65 6.13
CA GLN A 463 5.09 20.88 6.31
C GLN A 463 6.58 20.64 6.16
N ARG A 464 7.12 19.57 6.77
CA ARG A 464 8.53 19.21 6.59
C ARG A 464 8.86 18.89 5.13
N SER A 465 7.95 18.22 4.40
CA SER A 465 8.05 18.01 2.96
C SER A 465 8.20 19.34 2.19
N ILE A 466 7.32 20.29 2.49
CA ILE A 466 7.31 21.62 1.85
C ILE A 466 8.57 22.41 2.20
N GLU A 467 8.99 22.41 3.47
CA GLU A 467 10.20 23.13 3.93
C GLU A 467 11.45 22.69 3.15
N MET A 468 11.61 21.38 2.93
CA MET A 468 12.75 20.85 2.18
C MET A 468 12.69 21.25 0.71
N LEU A 469 11.50 21.23 0.09
CA LEU A 469 11.30 21.60 -1.31
C LEU A 469 11.43 23.12 -1.56
N GLU A 470 10.95 23.96 -0.64
CA GLU A 470 11.07 25.41 -0.75
C GLU A 470 12.48 25.91 -0.41
N GLY A 471 13.14 25.25 0.53
CA GLY A 471 14.46 25.65 1.03
C GLY A 471 15.60 25.43 0.04
N ASP A 472 15.38 24.65 -1.01
CA ASP A 472 16.38 24.31 -2.01
C ASP A 472 15.88 24.63 -3.42
N SER A 473 16.57 25.53 -4.11
CA SER A 473 16.22 25.96 -5.47
C SER A 473 16.85 25.13 -6.58
N SER A 474 17.75 24.17 -6.25
CA SER A 474 18.54 23.43 -7.24
C SER A 474 18.87 22.01 -6.73
N ILE A 475 17.82 21.21 -6.54
CA ILE A 475 17.89 19.89 -5.92
C ILE A 475 18.67 18.92 -6.81
N THR A 476 19.74 18.33 -6.27
CA THR A 476 20.48 17.23 -6.90
C THR A 476 19.82 15.88 -6.59
N PHE A 477 20.12 14.85 -7.40
CA PHE A 477 19.66 13.48 -7.14
C PHE A 477 20.18 12.92 -5.79
N ALA A 478 21.33 13.38 -5.33
CA ALA A 478 21.89 13.01 -4.02
C ALA A 478 21.14 13.68 -2.86
N GLU A 479 20.78 14.96 -3.00
CA GLU A 479 19.96 15.68 -2.03
C GLU A 479 18.54 15.13 -1.96
N LEU A 480 17.95 14.74 -3.09
CA LEU A 480 16.66 14.05 -3.09
C LEU A 480 16.71 12.76 -2.24
N GLN A 481 17.81 11.99 -2.30
CA GLN A 481 18.03 10.83 -1.42
C GLN A 481 18.21 11.23 0.04
N ALA A 482 18.94 12.31 0.32
CA ALA A 482 19.14 12.81 1.67
C ALA A 482 17.82 13.28 2.29
N TYR A 483 17.04 14.07 1.56
CA TYR A 483 15.71 14.53 1.99
C TYR A 483 14.75 13.39 2.25
N LYS A 484 14.74 12.34 1.42
CA LYS A 484 13.95 11.14 1.71
C LYS A 484 14.31 10.52 3.06
N ASN A 485 15.56 10.59 3.46
CA ASN A 485 16.05 10.03 4.71
C ASN A 485 16.05 11.02 5.89
N ASP A 486 15.40 12.17 5.75
CA ASP A 486 15.28 13.17 6.80
C ASP A 486 14.54 12.64 8.03
N THR A 487 15.13 12.84 9.20
CA THR A 487 14.66 12.36 10.49
C THR A 487 14.35 13.48 11.47
N ARG A 488 14.41 14.77 11.05
CA ARG A 488 14.07 15.90 11.89
C ARG A 488 12.61 15.82 12.31
N MET A 489 12.36 15.99 13.59
CA MET A 489 11.04 16.02 14.17
C MET A 489 10.51 17.46 14.21
N LEU A 490 9.82 17.92 13.17
CA LEU A 490 9.28 19.29 13.09
C LEU A 490 8.37 19.64 14.29
N ALA A 491 7.71 18.66 14.89
CA ALA A 491 6.94 18.85 16.11
C ALA A 491 7.79 19.40 17.27
N ALA A 492 9.09 19.08 17.33
CA ALA A 492 9.99 19.60 18.33
C ALA A 492 10.26 21.10 18.12
N ASP A 493 10.37 21.53 16.87
CA ASP A 493 10.60 22.96 16.55
C ASP A 493 9.38 23.82 16.89
N ARG A 494 8.18 23.24 16.92
CA ARG A 494 6.92 23.92 17.20
C ARG A 494 6.53 23.95 18.67
N LEU A 495 7.13 23.10 19.50
CA LEU A 495 6.65 22.89 20.87
C LEU A 495 7.70 23.08 21.95
N LEU A 496 9.00 22.91 21.62
CA LEU A 496 10.05 23.00 22.66
C LEU A 496 10.28 24.43 23.13
N ASP A 497 10.02 25.44 22.31
CA ASP A 497 10.21 26.84 22.68
C ASP A 497 9.28 27.26 23.84
N ASP A 498 8.11 26.63 23.98
CA ASP A 498 7.20 26.80 25.10
C ASP A 498 7.49 25.79 26.23
N LEU A 499 7.78 24.55 25.89
CA LEU A 499 7.94 23.47 26.88
C LEU A 499 9.17 23.65 27.75
N LEU A 500 10.33 24.01 27.17
CA LEU A 500 11.58 24.07 27.90
C LEU A 500 11.58 25.16 28.99
N PRO A 501 11.17 26.41 28.71
CA PRO A 501 11.06 27.43 29.77
C PRO A 501 10.07 27.06 30.86
N ALA A 502 8.91 26.52 30.51
CA ALA A 502 7.90 26.11 31.48
C ALA A 502 8.38 24.95 32.35
N ALA A 503 9.04 23.95 31.78
CA ALA A 503 9.59 22.82 32.53
C ALA A 503 10.72 23.24 33.48
N ARG A 504 11.61 24.15 33.08
CA ARG A 504 12.69 24.70 33.92
C ARG A 504 12.19 25.55 35.05
N ALA A 505 11.07 26.26 34.87
CA ALA A 505 10.44 27.07 35.91
C ALA A 505 9.60 26.24 36.91
N SER A 506 9.32 24.98 36.57
CA SER A 506 8.50 24.08 37.39
C SER A 506 9.25 23.63 38.69
N ASP A 507 8.49 23.36 39.76
CA ASP A 507 8.99 22.73 41.00
C ASP A 507 9.27 21.22 40.81
N ARG A 508 8.85 20.62 39.68
CA ARG A 508 9.02 19.19 39.37
C ARG A 508 10.47 18.90 38.94
N GLU A 509 11.29 18.37 39.83
CA GLU A 509 12.71 18.06 39.52
C GLU A 509 12.87 17.20 38.27
N ARG A 510 12.01 16.19 38.09
CA ARG A 510 12.06 15.30 36.92
C ARG A 510 11.76 16.03 35.63
N ALA A 511 10.84 17.01 35.62
CA ALA A 511 10.57 17.83 34.44
C ALA A 511 11.76 18.73 34.10
N ARG A 512 12.46 19.27 35.07
CA ARG A 512 13.68 20.07 34.86
C ARG A 512 14.79 19.24 34.21
N ARG A 513 15.08 18.05 34.78
CA ARG A 513 16.06 17.11 34.19
C ARG A 513 15.68 16.69 32.76
N ALA A 514 14.41 16.42 32.52
CA ALA A 514 13.90 16.11 31.19
C ALA A 514 14.07 17.28 30.21
N ALA A 515 13.86 18.53 30.67
CA ALA A 515 14.06 19.73 29.86
C ALA A 515 15.53 19.92 29.48
N ASP A 516 16.47 19.60 30.39
CA ASP A 516 17.89 19.69 30.09
C ASP A 516 18.30 18.68 29.01
N VAL A 517 17.84 17.44 29.08
CA VAL A 517 18.05 16.43 28.02
C VAL A 517 17.46 16.90 26.69
N LEU A 518 16.24 17.45 26.68
CA LEU A 518 15.60 17.93 25.45
C LEU A 518 16.25 19.21 24.89
N ALA A 519 16.88 20.03 25.72
CA ALA A 519 17.60 21.21 25.27
C ALA A 519 18.92 20.87 24.52
N GLU A 520 19.58 19.78 24.91
CA GLU A 520 20.79 19.26 24.28
C GLU A 520 20.51 18.42 23.02
N TRP A 521 19.24 18.01 22.83
CA TRP A 521 18.84 17.11 21.74
C TRP A 521 18.86 17.81 20.38
N ASP A 522 19.38 17.10 19.35
CA ASP A 522 19.48 17.57 17.95
C ASP A 522 18.12 17.64 17.19
N ARG A 523 17.02 17.31 17.86
CA ARG A 523 15.65 17.26 17.34
C ARG A 523 15.46 16.27 16.19
N THR A 524 16.28 15.23 16.13
CA THR A 524 16.18 14.16 15.12
C THR A 524 15.78 12.82 15.74
N ALA A 525 15.35 11.88 14.88
CA ALA A 525 15.16 10.46 15.22
C ALA A 525 16.28 9.60 14.60
N ASP A 526 17.50 10.10 14.56
CA ASP A 526 18.65 9.30 14.14
C ASP A 526 19.03 8.25 15.20
N ALA A 527 19.61 7.16 14.76
CA ALA A 527 19.91 6.03 15.64
C ALA A 527 20.74 6.40 16.89
N ALA A 528 21.65 7.37 16.75
CA ALA A 528 22.50 7.88 17.82
C ALA A 528 21.88 9.03 18.62
N SER A 529 20.73 9.58 18.17
CA SER A 529 20.10 10.77 18.76
C SER A 529 19.60 10.49 20.18
N GLN A 530 20.00 11.31 21.13
CA GLN A 530 19.62 11.26 22.54
C GLN A 530 18.55 12.32 22.83
N GLY A 531 17.53 12.00 23.68
CA GLY A 531 16.36 12.85 23.91
C GLY A 531 15.16 12.51 23.02
N SER A 532 15.36 11.91 21.86
CA SER A 532 14.31 11.54 20.90
C SER A 532 13.27 10.54 21.47
N VAL A 533 13.69 9.58 22.27
CA VAL A 533 12.80 8.61 22.93
C VAL A 533 11.88 9.32 23.94
N LEU A 534 12.45 10.21 24.75
CA LEU A 534 11.74 11.03 25.71
C LEU A 534 10.71 11.94 25.02
N PHE A 535 11.13 12.71 24.01
CA PHE A 535 10.24 13.58 23.26
C PHE A 535 9.10 12.82 22.59
N ALA A 536 9.41 11.71 21.92
CA ALA A 536 8.39 10.88 21.25
C ALA A 536 7.37 10.28 22.25
N ARG A 537 7.81 9.93 23.46
CA ARG A 537 6.92 9.46 24.53
C ARG A 537 6.01 10.58 25.00
N TRP A 538 6.60 11.75 25.29
CA TRP A 538 5.88 12.95 25.69
C TRP A 538 4.85 13.39 24.65
N LEU A 539 5.26 13.58 23.40
CA LEU A 539 4.37 14.05 22.35
C LEU A 539 3.18 13.11 22.13
N ARG A 540 3.39 11.79 22.15
CA ARG A 540 2.28 10.83 22.01
C ARG A 540 1.27 10.94 23.15
N ALA A 541 1.71 11.17 24.36
CA ALA A 541 0.82 11.36 25.50
C ALA A 541 0.05 12.68 25.37
N THR A 542 0.72 13.76 24.97
CA THR A 542 0.15 15.10 24.80
C THR A 542 -0.88 15.14 23.66
N VAL A 543 -0.56 14.63 22.47
CA VAL A 543 -1.48 14.66 21.31
C VAL A 543 -2.49 13.51 21.30
N GLY A 544 -2.32 12.52 22.18
CA GLY A 544 -3.24 11.40 22.37
C GLY A 544 -4.54 11.79 23.07
N GLY A 545 -4.55 12.91 23.81
CA GLY A 545 -5.71 13.43 24.54
C GLY A 545 -6.87 13.86 23.63
N ALA A 546 -8.02 14.18 24.27
CA ALA A 546 -9.24 14.58 23.58
C ALA A 546 -9.17 16.00 23.00
N GLU A 547 -8.37 16.90 23.62
CA GLU A 547 -8.22 18.29 23.23
C GLU A 547 -6.96 18.53 22.40
N ALA A 548 -6.99 19.58 21.53
CA ALA A 548 -5.83 19.95 20.73
C ALA A 548 -4.74 20.56 21.63
N PRO A 549 -3.51 20.01 21.64
CA PRO A 549 -2.46 20.47 22.56
C PRO A 549 -1.82 21.79 22.11
N PHE A 550 -2.25 22.37 20.99
CA PHE A 550 -1.64 23.54 20.35
C PHE A 550 -2.33 24.83 20.72
N ALA A 551 -1.56 25.85 21.09
CA ALA A 551 -2.04 27.23 21.28
C ALA A 551 -2.65 27.76 19.98
N THR A 552 -2.02 27.45 18.86
CA THR A 552 -2.53 27.72 17.52
C THR A 552 -2.76 26.40 16.78
N PRO A 553 -4.01 25.93 16.63
CA PRO A 553 -4.33 24.77 15.79
C PRO A 553 -4.00 25.02 14.33
N TYR A 554 -3.91 23.95 13.53
CA TYR A 554 -3.71 24.09 12.08
C TYR A 554 -4.75 25.00 11.41
N ARG A 555 -4.28 25.96 10.63
CA ARG A 555 -5.11 26.88 9.83
C ARG A 555 -4.75 26.76 8.36
N PRO A 556 -5.70 26.47 7.45
CA PRO A 556 -5.44 26.43 6.01
C PRO A 556 -4.87 27.73 5.42
N SER A 557 -5.14 28.88 6.05
CA SER A 557 -4.59 30.20 5.67
C SER A 557 -3.12 30.40 6.08
N ALA A 558 -2.59 29.54 6.98
CA ALA A 558 -1.20 29.57 7.43
C ALA A 558 -0.61 28.16 7.43
N PRO A 559 -0.56 27.48 6.25
CA PRO A 559 -0.30 26.04 6.16
C PRO A 559 1.13 25.65 6.52
N ARG A 560 2.07 26.59 6.55
CA ARG A 560 3.49 26.36 6.87
C ARG A 560 3.85 26.60 8.33
N THR A 561 3.07 27.39 9.05
CA THR A 561 3.43 27.89 10.39
C THR A 561 2.48 27.40 11.48
N THR A 562 1.40 26.72 11.15
CA THR A 562 0.44 26.17 12.10
C THR A 562 0.25 24.65 11.87
N PRO A 563 0.13 23.84 12.92
CA PRO A 563 -0.05 24.20 14.35
C PRO A 563 1.24 24.68 15.00
N ASP A 564 1.10 25.42 16.12
CA ASP A 564 2.23 25.99 16.86
C ASP A 564 1.88 26.21 18.34
N GLY A 565 2.91 26.17 19.19
CA GLY A 565 2.84 26.47 20.60
C GLY A 565 2.01 25.49 21.44
N LEU A 566 2.12 25.59 22.76
CA LEU A 566 1.40 24.78 23.73
C LEU A 566 0.17 25.53 24.28
N ALA A 567 -1.02 24.92 24.18
CA ALA A 567 -2.26 25.48 24.72
C ALA A 567 -2.24 25.54 26.28
N ASP A 568 -1.63 24.53 26.92
CA ASP A 568 -1.50 24.41 28.37
C ASP A 568 -0.08 23.94 28.72
N PRO A 569 0.85 24.88 28.96
CA PRO A 569 2.22 24.55 29.31
C PRO A 569 2.35 23.78 30.65
N GLU A 570 1.46 24.04 31.62
CA GLU A 570 1.51 23.35 32.92
C GLU A 570 1.14 21.87 32.79
N ALA A 571 0.05 21.55 32.08
CA ALA A 571 -0.33 20.16 31.79
C ALA A 571 0.74 19.47 30.90
N ALA A 572 1.37 20.19 29.98
CA ALA A 572 2.47 19.69 29.17
C ALA A 572 3.70 19.32 30.01
N VAL A 573 4.05 20.13 31.00
CA VAL A 573 5.15 19.87 31.96
C VAL A 573 4.83 18.68 32.87
N GLN A 574 3.60 18.55 33.33
CA GLN A 574 3.18 17.35 34.08
C GLN A 574 3.34 16.10 33.21
N THR A 575 2.86 16.13 31.98
CA THR A 575 3.00 15.03 31.01
C THR A 575 4.47 14.71 30.72
N LEU A 576 5.35 15.74 30.72
CA LEU A 576 6.80 15.54 30.54
C LEU A 576 7.42 14.79 31.74
N ALA A 577 7.03 15.14 32.97
CA ALA A 577 7.50 14.43 34.16
C ALA A 577 7.06 12.95 34.17
N GLU A 578 5.85 12.66 33.74
CA GLU A 578 5.30 11.30 33.61
C GLU A 578 6.00 10.51 32.46
N ALA A 579 6.26 11.16 31.34
CA ALA A 579 7.00 10.58 30.23
C ALA A 579 8.44 10.26 30.64
N ALA A 580 9.10 11.17 31.35
CA ALA A 580 10.45 10.99 31.89
C ALA A 580 10.51 9.81 32.86
N GLN A 581 9.56 9.71 33.83
CA GLN A 581 9.47 8.55 34.69
C GLN A 581 9.38 7.24 33.90
N THR A 582 8.51 7.20 32.88
CA THR A 582 8.33 5.99 32.06
C THR A 582 9.60 5.61 31.30
N VAL A 583 10.37 6.58 30.82
CA VAL A 583 11.62 6.35 30.09
C VAL A 583 12.71 5.86 31.06
N GLU A 584 12.87 6.50 32.23
CA GLU A 584 13.80 6.05 33.27
C GLU A 584 13.49 4.61 33.74
N ASP A 585 12.22 4.30 34.03
CA ASP A 585 11.80 2.96 34.50
C ASP A 585 12.05 1.85 33.47
N ARG A 586 12.08 2.19 32.18
CA ARG A 586 12.24 1.22 31.10
C ARG A 586 13.66 1.09 30.59
N HIS A 587 14.46 2.14 30.71
CA HIS A 587 15.75 2.26 30.01
C HIS A 587 16.89 2.73 30.92
N ASP A 588 16.63 2.95 32.22
CA ASP A 588 17.59 3.40 33.23
C ASP A 588 18.25 4.77 32.92
N SER A 589 17.77 5.49 31.89
CA SER A 589 18.28 6.79 31.48
C SER A 589 17.24 7.58 30.68
N LEU A 590 17.29 8.94 30.78
CA LEU A 590 16.46 9.85 29.98
C LEU A 590 17.03 10.09 28.57
N ASP A 591 18.33 9.96 28.41
CA ASP A 591 19.08 10.24 27.17
C ASP A 591 19.37 8.99 26.35
N VAL A 592 18.63 7.91 26.56
CA VAL A 592 18.78 6.66 25.82
C VAL A 592 18.75 6.91 24.31
N PRO A 593 19.76 6.43 23.53
CA PRO A 593 19.77 6.63 22.08
C PRO A 593 18.58 6.00 21.37
N TRP A 594 18.03 6.67 20.36
CA TRP A 594 16.88 6.21 19.58
C TRP A 594 17.02 4.76 19.09
N GLY A 595 18.17 4.45 18.47
CA GLY A 595 18.45 3.12 17.90
C GLY A 595 18.73 2.02 18.94
N ALA A 596 18.96 2.37 20.21
CA ALA A 596 19.02 1.37 21.29
C ALA A 596 17.63 0.77 21.54
N VAL A 597 16.61 1.61 21.47
CA VAL A 597 15.19 1.24 21.68
C VAL A 597 14.54 0.76 20.38
N HIS A 598 14.71 1.50 19.29
CA HIS A 598 14.05 1.24 18.01
C HIS A 598 14.95 0.45 17.06
N ARG A 599 14.45 -0.70 16.58
CA ARG A 599 15.22 -1.68 15.85
C ARG A 599 14.61 -2.05 14.51
N LEU A 600 15.47 -2.25 13.51
CA LEU A 600 15.16 -2.95 12.27
C LEU A 600 15.56 -4.41 12.48
N VAL A 601 14.62 -5.34 12.41
CA VAL A 601 14.87 -6.77 12.70
C VAL A 601 14.51 -7.60 11.49
N GLY A 602 15.50 -8.34 10.99
CA GLY A 602 15.40 -9.26 9.86
C GLY A 602 16.05 -10.62 10.16
N PRO A 603 16.05 -11.52 9.18
CA PRO A 603 16.64 -12.85 9.32
C PRO A 603 18.14 -12.82 9.64
N GLU A 604 18.86 -11.81 9.13
CA GLU A 604 20.30 -11.69 9.26
C GLU A 604 20.74 -10.93 10.53
N GLY A 605 19.80 -10.36 11.27
CA GLY A 605 20.13 -9.63 12.49
C GLY A 605 19.23 -8.48 12.83
N SER A 606 19.72 -7.63 13.73
CA SER A 606 19.03 -6.46 14.25
C SER A 606 19.92 -5.23 14.14
N TYR A 607 19.44 -4.21 13.43
CA TYR A 607 20.15 -2.93 13.22
C TYR A 607 19.48 -1.80 13.99
N PRO A 608 20.22 -0.78 14.47
CA PRO A 608 19.65 0.45 14.98
C PRO A 608 18.77 1.12 13.91
N ALA A 609 17.56 1.55 14.29
CA ALA A 609 16.67 2.26 13.36
C ALA A 609 16.89 3.77 13.46
N SER A 610 16.87 4.45 12.30
CA SER A 610 16.62 5.89 12.19
C SER A 610 15.24 6.12 11.60
N GLY A 611 14.53 7.19 12.02
CA GLY A 611 13.16 7.49 11.58
C GLY A 611 12.10 7.10 12.62
N GLY A 612 10.87 7.57 12.41
CA GLY A 612 9.80 7.41 13.40
C GLY A 612 8.40 7.64 12.84
N ASP A 613 7.41 7.85 13.71
CA ASP A 613 6.03 8.10 13.28
C ASP A 613 5.93 9.46 12.56
N GLY A 614 5.21 9.49 11.43
CA GLY A 614 4.94 10.73 10.70
C GLY A 614 4.23 11.83 11.53
N LEU A 615 3.61 11.47 12.67
CA LEU A 615 3.09 12.41 13.65
C LEU A 615 4.15 13.36 14.22
N PHE A 616 5.41 12.94 14.22
CA PHE A 616 6.53 13.76 14.71
C PHE A 616 6.99 14.81 13.70
N GLY A 617 6.51 14.71 12.45
CA GLY A 617 6.88 15.65 11.39
C GLY A 617 8.14 15.25 10.62
N LEU A 618 8.68 14.06 10.83
CA LEU A 618 9.81 13.54 10.07
C LEU A 618 9.39 12.89 8.75
N PHE A 619 10.29 12.84 7.78
CA PHE A 619 10.01 12.36 6.43
C PHE A 619 10.35 10.87 6.23
N ARG A 620 11.32 10.34 7.00
CA ARG A 620 11.62 8.90 7.09
C ARG A 620 10.68 8.21 8.05
N VAL A 621 9.55 7.68 7.53
CA VAL A 621 8.46 7.17 8.37
C VAL A 621 8.66 5.71 8.75
N LEU A 622 8.64 5.43 10.06
CA LEU A 622 8.61 4.09 10.64
C LEU A 622 7.65 4.03 11.84
N ARG A 623 6.98 2.89 11.99
CA ARG A 623 6.25 2.55 13.21
C ARG A 623 6.74 1.22 13.75
N PHE A 624 6.71 1.11 15.06
CA PHE A 624 7.35 0.04 15.79
C PHE A 624 6.36 -0.69 16.69
N ASP A 625 6.43 -2.02 16.72
CA ASP A 625 5.75 -2.87 17.69
C ASP A 625 6.70 -3.21 18.85
N GLU A 626 6.14 -3.46 20.03
CA GLU A 626 6.92 -3.82 21.21
C GLU A 626 7.60 -5.19 21.04
N MET A 627 8.77 -5.31 21.63
CA MET A 627 9.57 -6.53 21.78
C MET A 627 9.92 -6.72 23.24
N GLU A 628 10.41 -7.90 23.58
CA GLU A 628 10.99 -8.18 24.89
C GLU A 628 12.15 -7.23 25.21
N GLY A 629 12.34 -6.93 26.51
CA GLY A 629 13.41 -6.06 26.98
C GLY A 629 13.22 -4.58 26.65
N GLY A 630 11.99 -4.11 26.50
CA GLY A 630 11.67 -2.68 26.29
C GLY A 630 12.03 -2.16 24.87
N ARG A 631 12.56 -3.01 24.01
CA ARG A 631 12.87 -2.67 22.62
C ARG A 631 11.63 -2.68 21.73
N ARG A 632 11.76 -2.11 20.54
CA ARG A 632 10.67 -2.00 19.57
C ARG A 632 11.20 -2.31 18.16
N ARG A 633 10.49 -3.15 17.39
CA ARG A 633 10.84 -3.48 16.01
C ARG A 633 9.99 -2.73 15.01
N ALA A 634 10.59 -2.29 13.91
CA ALA A 634 9.87 -1.73 12.77
C ALA A 634 9.00 -2.80 12.10
N THR A 635 7.72 -2.46 11.86
CA THR A 635 6.74 -3.35 11.22
C THR A 635 5.89 -2.63 10.18
N PHE A 636 6.08 -1.32 10.04
CA PHE A 636 5.30 -0.44 9.18
C PHE A 636 6.11 0.81 8.85
N GLY A 637 5.89 1.41 7.72
CA GLY A 637 6.50 2.66 7.27
C GLY A 637 7.05 2.52 5.87
N ASP A 638 8.21 3.11 5.60
CA ASP A 638 8.90 2.98 4.31
C ASP A 638 8.91 1.51 3.89
N SER A 639 8.05 1.15 2.96
CA SER A 639 7.86 -0.25 2.54
C SER A 639 8.46 -0.54 1.18
N TYR A 640 8.60 0.48 0.36
CA TYR A 640 9.37 0.55 -0.88
C TYR A 640 9.81 1.99 -1.07
N VAL A 641 11.06 2.24 -1.38
CA VAL A 641 11.58 3.57 -1.69
C VAL A 641 12.29 3.51 -3.02
N ALA A 642 11.88 4.34 -3.97
CA ALA A 642 12.57 4.50 -5.24
C ALA A 642 12.69 5.98 -5.59
N LEU A 643 13.83 6.33 -6.19
CA LEU A 643 14.13 7.64 -6.76
C LEU A 643 14.43 7.42 -8.23
N THR A 644 13.79 8.20 -9.10
CA THR A 644 14.01 8.14 -10.55
C THR A 644 14.27 9.55 -11.07
N GLU A 645 15.28 9.71 -11.89
CA GLU A 645 15.59 10.91 -12.66
C GLU A 645 15.45 10.55 -14.15
N PHE A 646 14.68 11.33 -14.90
CA PHE A 646 14.38 11.09 -16.31
C PHE A 646 15.37 11.86 -17.18
N THR A 647 16.46 11.19 -17.60
CA THR A 647 17.49 11.81 -18.44
C THR A 647 17.26 11.49 -19.91
N LYS A 648 17.91 12.24 -20.81
CA LYS A 648 17.85 12.00 -22.27
C LYS A 648 18.42 10.63 -22.69
N GLU A 649 19.30 10.05 -21.86
CA GLU A 649 19.91 8.74 -22.08
C GLU A 649 19.07 7.59 -21.46
N GLY A 650 17.90 7.90 -20.93
CA GLY A 650 17.02 7.01 -20.18
C GLY A 650 17.03 7.27 -18.66
N PRO A 651 16.15 6.60 -17.91
CA PRO A 651 15.99 6.85 -16.47
C PRO A 651 17.17 6.37 -15.66
N ARG A 652 17.63 7.20 -14.70
CA ARG A 652 18.56 6.82 -13.65
C ARG A 652 17.80 6.63 -12.36
N ALA A 653 17.87 5.42 -11.80
CA ALA A 653 17.08 5.11 -10.61
C ALA A 653 17.89 4.43 -9.50
N LYS A 654 17.44 4.63 -8.26
CA LYS A 654 17.87 3.90 -7.05
C LYS A 654 16.63 3.41 -6.30
N ALA A 655 16.75 2.24 -5.66
CA ALA A 655 15.66 1.70 -4.86
C ALA A 655 16.16 0.99 -3.59
N VAL A 656 15.26 0.82 -2.63
CA VAL A 656 15.45 -0.07 -1.48
C VAL A 656 14.10 -0.64 -1.04
N LEU A 657 14.07 -1.95 -0.85
CA LEU A 657 12.95 -2.71 -0.32
C LEU A 657 13.39 -3.28 1.04
N PRO A 658 13.08 -2.64 2.17
CA PRO A 658 13.71 -2.92 3.47
C PRO A 658 13.68 -4.38 3.90
N TYR A 659 12.65 -5.11 3.54
CA TYR A 659 12.50 -6.54 3.89
C TYR A 659 12.93 -7.51 2.78
N GLY A 660 13.57 -6.99 1.70
CA GLY A 660 14.04 -7.78 0.56
C GLY A 660 12.92 -8.25 -0.38
N ASN A 661 13.30 -8.76 -1.54
CA ASN A 661 12.38 -9.12 -2.63
C ASN A 661 11.86 -10.57 -2.56
N ALA A 662 12.01 -11.23 -1.42
CA ALA A 662 11.52 -12.59 -1.20
C ALA A 662 11.01 -12.80 0.22
N SER A 663 10.12 -13.78 0.41
CA SER A 663 9.66 -14.23 1.73
C SER A 663 9.72 -15.74 1.92
N GLN A 664 10.04 -16.51 0.87
CA GLN A 664 10.19 -17.95 0.99
C GLN A 664 11.36 -18.31 1.91
N PRO A 665 11.20 -19.29 2.81
CA PRO A 665 12.29 -19.79 3.63
C PRO A 665 13.50 -20.21 2.79
N GLY A 666 14.69 -19.86 3.23
CA GLY A 666 15.94 -20.19 2.53
C GLY A 666 16.28 -19.32 1.32
N SER A 667 15.48 -18.30 1.00
CA SER A 667 15.88 -17.29 0.00
C SER A 667 16.92 -16.33 0.58
N PRO A 668 18.04 -16.07 -0.13
CA PRO A 668 19.02 -15.07 0.30
C PRO A 668 18.48 -13.64 0.27
N HIS A 669 17.43 -13.38 -0.54
CA HIS A 669 16.80 -12.08 -0.69
C HIS A 669 15.70 -11.79 0.32
N ARG A 670 15.72 -12.50 1.43
CA ARG A 670 14.82 -12.26 2.55
C ARG A 670 15.50 -11.35 3.57
N GLY A 671 15.30 -10.04 3.41
CA GLY A 671 15.86 -9.03 4.31
C GLY A 671 17.28 -8.56 3.97
N ASP A 672 17.84 -8.97 2.85
CA ASP A 672 19.17 -8.62 2.36
C ASP A 672 19.38 -7.11 2.16
N GLN A 673 18.31 -6.32 1.99
CA GLN A 673 18.38 -4.86 1.86
C GLN A 673 18.19 -4.12 3.20
N LEU A 674 17.99 -4.83 4.32
CA LEU A 674 17.69 -4.21 5.61
C LEU A 674 18.87 -3.39 6.15
N GLN A 675 20.11 -3.86 5.93
CA GLN A 675 21.31 -3.12 6.32
C GLN A 675 21.47 -1.84 5.49
N LEU A 676 21.29 -1.91 4.16
CA LEU A 676 21.29 -0.71 3.31
C LEU A 676 20.29 0.33 3.81
N TYR A 677 19.07 -0.14 4.12
CA TYR A 677 18.04 0.73 4.66
C TYR A 677 18.46 1.31 6.02
N ALA A 678 19.05 0.54 6.94
CA ALA A 678 19.55 1.04 8.23
C ALA A 678 20.58 2.15 8.05
N GLU A 679 21.49 2.01 7.07
CA GLU A 679 22.54 2.95 6.73
C GLU A 679 22.07 4.14 5.87
N LYS A 680 20.75 4.31 5.66
CA LYS A 680 20.16 5.35 4.80
C LYS A 680 20.67 5.28 3.34
N LYS A 681 21.11 4.10 2.89
CA LYS A 681 21.59 3.82 1.54
C LYS A 681 20.50 3.22 0.66
N MET A 682 20.67 3.35 -0.65
CA MET A 682 19.85 2.75 -1.69
C MET A 682 20.76 2.09 -2.72
N ARG A 683 20.31 0.99 -3.30
CA ARG A 683 21.01 0.33 -4.39
C ARG A 683 20.69 0.96 -5.75
N PRO A 684 21.56 0.89 -6.75
CA PRO A 684 21.21 1.23 -8.12
C PRO A 684 20.10 0.29 -8.61
N VAL A 685 19.28 0.79 -9.52
CA VAL A 685 18.35 -0.01 -10.31
C VAL A 685 19.01 -0.33 -11.65
N TRP A 686 19.19 -1.61 -11.93
CA TRP A 686 19.65 -2.08 -13.22
C TRP A 686 18.44 -2.38 -14.11
N HIS A 687 18.27 -1.65 -15.21
CA HIS A 687 17.13 -1.84 -16.11
C HIS A 687 17.56 -2.07 -17.56
N SER A 688 18.73 -1.63 -17.98
CA SER A 688 19.28 -2.02 -19.27
C SER A 688 19.71 -3.49 -19.25
N ARG A 689 19.48 -4.23 -20.34
CA ARG A 689 19.80 -5.67 -20.41
C ARG A 689 21.27 -5.96 -20.13
N ASP A 690 22.18 -5.06 -20.51
CA ASP A 690 23.61 -5.18 -20.26
C ASP A 690 23.94 -5.00 -18.77
N SER A 691 23.34 -4.01 -18.10
CA SER A 691 23.52 -3.82 -16.65
C SER A 691 22.97 -5.00 -15.84
N VAL A 692 21.82 -5.56 -16.24
CA VAL A 692 21.24 -6.76 -15.63
C VAL A 692 22.17 -7.96 -15.81
N ARG A 693 22.73 -8.18 -17.00
CA ARG A 693 23.66 -9.27 -17.27
C ARG A 693 24.98 -9.13 -16.49
N ALA A 694 25.45 -7.91 -16.30
CA ALA A 694 26.67 -7.64 -15.51
C ALA A 694 26.48 -7.96 -14.01
N HIS A 695 25.24 -8.01 -13.53
CA HIS A 695 24.90 -8.28 -12.13
C HIS A 695 24.00 -9.51 -11.99
N LEU A 696 24.09 -10.44 -12.95
CA LEU A 696 23.26 -11.64 -13.01
C LEU A 696 23.60 -12.62 -11.89
N GLU A 697 22.60 -12.98 -11.09
CA GLU A 697 22.69 -14.08 -10.13
C GLU A 697 22.17 -15.39 -10.74
N ARG A 698 21.03 -15.32 -11.45
CA ARG A 698 20.34 -16.50 -11.97
C ARG A 698 19.60 -16.21 -13.27
N ARG A 699 19.58 -17.20 -14.15
CA ARG A 699 18.79 -17.22 -15.38
C ARG A 699 17.82 -18.40 -15.39
N VAL A 700 16.59 -18.20 -15.84
CA VAL A 700 15.62 -19.25 -16.19
C VAL A 700 15.04 -18.93 -17.55
N THR A 701 14.88 -19.94 -18.39
CA THR A 701 14.27 -19.87 -19.73
C THR A 701 13.07 -20.81 -19.80
N PHE A 702 12.06 -20.43 -20.58
CA PHE A 702 10.82 -21.18 -20.75
C PHE A 702 10.68 -21.67 -22.18
#